data_f43c1e586f23baaee76e8790262b4784
#
_entry.id   f43c1e586f23baaee76e8790262b4784
#
_cell.length_a   1.000
_cell.length_b   1.000
_cell.length_c   1.000
_cell.angle_alpha   90.00
_cell.angle_beta   90.00
_cell.angle_gamma   90.00
#
_symmetry.space_group_name_H-M   'P 1'
#
loop_
_entity.id
_entity.type
_entity.pdbx_description
1 polymer ?
#
loop_
_entity_poly.entity_id
_entity_poly.type
_entity_poly.pdbx_seq_one_letter_code
_entity_poly.pdbx_strand_id
1 'polypeptide(L)'
;PEQTRCCKFLSKSLNTLQATVRHRMGRHSKTEQVRRPAKTNIVLKLSGNKATKHRVKSFFIPLHKDIISPCVYSLKQVMNTISRIKMKVFVHVFLLLVCLLQLSLTAQNKITLSGKVTDQQGTPLSLITIAVENTVSGTYTDDSGLYSLQVSPGKHTFVVSSLGYQTIKTSLDLHHNKTLDFKLEESSVSISPVEVYGKTQSQQVRESALSVNALDVKPVINSLNSLNELVNRTSGVKIREEGGVGSDFDLSINGLSGNSVRYFIDGVPLDSKGSYVTLANLPVNLIDRVEIYKGVVPASLGTDALGGAVNIITQAEKKSFMDASYSIGSFHTHRANLNAQFMERHTGLVVRPAIGISYSKNDYRMKDVQMRNETGDQFIYGNPKRFHDGYFSLLAQIEAGITGKFWADELFVSASYSKTDKELQTGSIQTKVYGMAERNSDAWNVSVRYNKYNFMTEGMTLKATLSHTWDHSITIDTAYRKYYWDGGYIVSQRNEIRGNEPSIRHYKRPLTIVRVNLDYQLDGHHGLNLNYHMNRTGNDRYDDLDQSFEPSNDAVTKHIIGLTYSQSFFDGKMQNVFFAKDYVNHPNIRQTDQSTVTGSDKVQGSTTKNYFGYGTGLRYMFFDPLAVKVSYEHSVRLPIARELLGNGTTIYANVALKPEKSNNVNLALFGTWHPAGRHTIYYEANGFLRYVDNYIQTSVIEKEGMMQFVNDPAVHIKGVEGEIRY
;
A
#
# COMPACT_ATOMS: atom_id res chain seq x y z
N PRO A 1 38.16 9.91 -30.10
CA PRO A 1 37.43 10.82 -31.02
C PRO A 1 35.93 10.93 -30.76
N GLU A 2 35.30 9.97 -30.04
CA GLU A 2 33.86 10.03 -29.75
C GLU A 2 33.47 10.85 -28.51
N GLN A 3 34.36 11.01 -27.54
CA GLN A 3 34.11 11.84 -26.36
C GLN A 3 33.99 13.32 -26.64
N THR A 4 34.59 13.80 -27.74
CA THR A 4 34.51 15.22 -28.17
C THR A 4 33.21 15.58 -28.87
N ARG A 5 32.44 14.60 -29.32
CA ARG A 5 31.11 14.82 -29.93
C ARG A 5 29.99 14.99 -28.93
N CYS A 6 30.06 14.31 -27.79
CA CYS A 6 29.00 14.39 -26.73
C CYS A 6 29.03 15.75 -26.01
N CYS A 7 30.21 16.31 -25.74
CA CYS A 7 30.34 17.64 -25.14
C CYS A 7 29.86 18.76 -26.05
N LYS A 8 30.02 18.63 -27.40
CA LYS A 8 29.52 19.63 -28.37
C LYS A 8 28.00 19.58 -28.51
N PHE A 9 27.36 18.41 -28.29
CA PHE A 9 25.90 18.29 -28.36
C PHE A 9 25.21 18.91 -27.15
N LEU A 10 25.76 18.69 -25.96
CA LEU A 10 25.25 19.28 -24.71
C LEU A 10 25.42 20.81 -24.65
N SER A 11 26.55 21.34 -25.14
CA SER A 11 26.76 22.79 -25.21
C SER A 11 25.84 23.49 -26.22
N LYS A 12 25.48 22.82 -27.32
CA LYS A 12 24.54 23.34 -28.30
C LYS A 12 23.10 23.36 -27.77
N SER A 13 22.70 22.37 -27.01
CA SER A 13 21.37 22.29 -26.39
C SER A 13 21.18 23.30 -25.28
N LEU A 14 22.22 23.57 -24.46
CA LEU A 14 22.17 24.63 -23.43
C LEU A 14 22.10 26.03 -24.03
N ASN A 15 22.83 26.28 -25.11
CA ASN A 15 22.80 27.59 -25.77
C ASN A 15 21.45 27.86 -26.48
N THR A 16 20.78 26.83 -26.97
CA THR A 16 19.43 26.96 -27.58
C THR A 16 18.38 27.24 -26.48
N LEU A 17 18.49 26.64 -25.30
CA LEU A 17 17.61 26.93 -24.16
C LEU A 17 17.82 28.36 -23.64
N GLN A 18 19.08 28.83 -23.54
CA GLN A 18 19.38 30.21 -23.13
C GLN A 18 18.91 31.26 -24.14
N ALA A 19 18.98 30.96 -25.46
CA ALA A 19 18.47 31.84 -26.51
C ALA A 19 16.94 31.95 -26.49
N THR A 20 16.23 30.83 -26.20
CA THR A 20 14.74 30.80 -26.11
C THR A 20 14.22 31.56 -24.90
N VAL A 21 14.95 31.51 -23.78
CA VAL A 21 14.61 32.26 -22.56
C VAL A 21 14.89 33.76 -22.75
N ARG A 22 15.97 34.14 -23.43
CA ARG A 22 16.26 35.55 -23.73
C ARG A 22 15.29 36.18 -24.74
N HIS A 23 14.77 35.41 -25.68
CA HIS A 23 13.80 35.94 -26.69
C HIS A 23 12.40 36.14 -26.10
N ARG A 24 12.06 35.52 -25.00
CA ARG A 24 10.78 35.75 -24.30
C ARG A 24 10.84 36.84 -23.22
N MET A 25 12.03 37.24 -22.76
CA MET A 25 12.21 38.34 -21.83
C MET A 25 12.53 39.70 -22.45
N GLY A 26 12.68 39.78 -23.79
CA GLY A 26 13.17 40.95 -24.50
C GLY A 26 12.15 41.90 -25.13
N ARG A 27 10.87 41.74 -24.84
CA ARG A 27 9.83 42.68 -25.31
C ARG A 27 8.90 43.04 -24.15
N HIS A 28 9.29 44.00 -23.35
CA HIS A 28 8.48 44.99 -22.65
C HIS A 28 9.34 45.69 -21.59
N SER A 29 10.14 46.66 -22.04
CA SER A 29 10.59 47.74 -21.21
C SER A 29 10.36 49.06 -21.99
N LYS A 30 9.27 49.71 -21.69
CA LYS A 30 9.18 51.17 -21.76
C LYS A 30 8.35 51.63 -20.57
N THR A 31 9.01 52.43 -19.83
CA THR A 31 8.60 53.29 -18.73
C THR A 31 7.27 53.96 -18.96
N GLU A 32 6.35 53.90 -17.99
CA GLU A 32 5.58 55.08 -17.59
C GLU A 32 5.07 54.90 -16.14
N GLN A 33 5.22 55.97 -15.43
CA GLN A 33 4.84 56.16 -14.02
C GLN A 33 3.33 56.32 -13.87
N VAL A 34 2.83 55.94 -12.68
CA VAL A 34 1.78 56.60 -11.91
C VAL A 34 0.37 56.04 -11.97
N ARG A 35 -0.08 55.74 -10.77
CA ARG A 35 -1.43 55.71 -10.19
C ARG A 35 -2.17 54.36 -10.03
N ARG A 36 -2.54 54.20 -8.79
CA ARG A 36 -3.44 53.17 -8.21
C ARG A 36 -4.83 53.15 -8.86
N PRO A 37 -5.62 52.15 -8.48
CA PRO A 37 -6.09 51.08 -9.34
C PRO A 37 -7.58 51.23 -9.67
N ALA A 38 -7.98 50.77 -10.78
CA ALA A 38 -9.39 50.58 -11.10
C ALA A 38 -9.67 49.09 -11.33
N LYS A 39 -10.70 48.59 -10.70
CA LYS A 39 -11.26 47.27 -10.88
C LYS A 39 -11.66 47.09 -12.35
N THR A 40 -11.06 46.14 -13.05
CA THR A 40 -11.44 45.81 -14.41
C THR A 40 -12.55 44.76 -14.37
N ASN A 41 -13.76 45.18 -14.67
CA ASN A 41 -14.90 44.32 -14.91
C ASN A 41 -14.91 43.92 -16.40
N ILE A 42 -14.84 42.61 -16.68
CA ILE A 42 -15.09 42.11 -18.03
C ILE A 42 -16.56 41.77 -18.15
N VAL A 43 -17.28 42.55 -18.97
CA VAL A 43 -18.66 42.30 -19.34
C VAL A 43 -18.68 41.56 -20.68
N LEU A 44 -19.07 40.32 -20.68
CA LEU A 44 -19.39 39.56 -21.88
C LEU A 44 -20.81 39.91 -22.33
N LYS A 45 -20.93 40.67 -23.43
CA LYS A 45 -22.18 40.99 -24.11
C LYS A 45 -22.52 39.90 -25.11
N LEU A 46 -23.52 39.08 -24.82
CA LEU A 46 -24.16 38.21 -25.83
C LEU A 46 -25.30 38.99 -26.48
N SER A 47 -25.23 39.22 -27.76
CA SER A 47 -26.29 39.80 -28.57
C SER A 47 -27.23 38.73 -29.12
N GLY A 48 -28.50 38.85 -28.89
CA GLY A 48 -29.53 37.97 -29.45
C GLY A 48 -30.96 38.30 -28.98
N ASN A 49 -31.64 39.01 -29.79
CA ASN A 49 -33.04 39.41 -29.94
C ASN A 49 -34.14 38.86 -28.99
N LYS A 50 -34.90 39.86 -28.48
CA LYS A 50 -36.35 39.96 -28.16
C LYS A 50 -36.90 39.21 -26.97
N ALA A 51 -37.27 40.08 -26.01
CA ALA A 51 -38.49 40.07 -25.20
C ALA A 51 -38.70 38.93 -24.19
N THR A 52 -38.32 39.15 -22.95
CA THR A 52 -39.21 39.13 -21.78
C THR A 52 -38.45 39.60 -20.54
N LYS A 53 -39.08 40.51 -19.80
CA LYS A 53 -38.59 41.03 -18.52
C LYS A 53 -38.64 39.95 -17.45
N HIS A 54 -37.46 39.44 -17.05
CA HIS A 54 -37.25 38.85 -15.72
C HIS A 54 -35.87 39.25 -15.18
N ARG A 55 -35.89 39.73 -13.95
CA ARG A 55 -34.69 40.15 -13.19
C ARG A 55 -33.69 38.99 -13.08
N VAL A 56 -32.53 39.14 -13.70
CA VAL A 56 -31.40 38.25 -13.49
C VAL A 56 -30.56 38.82 -12.36
N LYS A 57 -30.48 38.08 -11.25
CA LYS A 57 -29.49 38.32 -10.21
C LYS A 57 -28.13 37.95 -10.77
N SER A 58 -27.21 38.91 -10.79
CA SER A 58 -25.82 38.73 -11.18
C SER A 58 -25.07 37.84 -10.18
N PHE A 59 -24.63 36.68 -10.63
CA PHE A 59 -23.66 35.86 -9.90
C PHE A 59 -22.23 36.42 -10.13
N PHE A 60 -21.59 36.88 -9.08
CA PHE A 60 -20.17 37.21 -9.06
C PHE A 60 -19.38 35.95 -8.65
N ILE A 61 -18.47 35.52 -9.50
CA ILE A 61 -17.42 34.51 -9.13
C ILE A 61 -16.12 35.29 -8.91
N PRO A 62 -15.60 35.39 -7.68
CA PRO A 62 -14.28 35.96 -7.45
C PRO A 62 -13.20 34.94 -7.84
N LEU A 63 -12.39 35.23 -8.83
CA LEU A 63 -11.13 34.53 -9.07
C LEU A 63 -10.14 34.93 -7.98
N HIS A 64 -9.94 34.04 -7.00
CA HIS A 64 -8.98 34.22 -5.92
C HIS A 64 -7.54 33.98 -6.43
N LYS A 65 -6.64 34.90 -6.07
CA LYS A 65 -5.19 34.86 -6.35
C LYS A 65 -4.43 33.73 -5.64
N ASP A 66 -5.12 32.80 -4.98
CA ASP A 66 -4.50 31.88 -4.02
C ASP A 66 -4.11 30.53 -4.60
N ILE A 67 -4.26 30.29 -5.91
CA ILE A 67 -3.90 29.00 -6.54
C ILE A 67 -2.42 28.92 -6.90
N ILE A 68 -1.69 30.06 -7.02
CA ILE A 68 -0.26 30.07 -7.40
C ILE A 68 0.66 30.24 -6.19
N SER A 69 0.18 30.78 -5.07
CA SER A 69 0.97 31.07 -3.87
C SER A 69 1.45 29.81 -3.11
N PRO A 70 0.66 28.74 -2.92
CA PRO A 70 1.14 27.60 -2.11
C PRO A 70 2.24 26.76 -2.78
N CYS A 71 2.23 26.63 -4.11
CA CYS A 71 3.26 25.88 -4.82
C CYS A 71 4.63 26.57 -4.80
N VAL A 72 4.66 27.90 -4.93
CA VAL A 72 5.90 28.68 -4.91
C VAL A 72 6.45 28.78 -3.49
N TYR A 73 5.57 28.84 -2.48
CA TYR A 73 6.00 28.88 -1.06
C TYR A 73 6.50 27.51 -0.59
N SER A 74 5.86 26.42 -1.01
CA SER A 74 6.31 25.05 -0.73
C SER A 74 7.64 24.74 -1.39
N LEU A 75 7.85 25.12 -2.65
CA LEU A 75 9.13 24.99 -3.34
C LEU A 75 10.25 25.85 -2.70
N LYS A 76 9.93 27.05 -2.23
CA LYS A 76 10.90 27.88 -1.50
C LYS A 76 11.26 27.32 -0.12
N GLN A 77 10.31 26.70 0.60
CA GLN A 77 10.61 26.03 1.87
C GLN A 77 11.42 24.75 1.67
N VAL A 78 11.10 23.94 0.66
CA VAL A 78 11.88 22.76 0.31
C VAL A 78 13.28 23.14 -0.14
N MET A 79 13.45 24.19 -0.93
CA MET A 79 14.77 24.70 -1.34
C MET A 79 15.56 25.29 -0.17
N ASN A 80 14.93 25.98 0.77
CA ASN A 80 15.60 26.52 1.94
C ASN A 80 15.97 25.44 2.98
N THR A 81 15.21 24.37 3.08
CA THR A 81 15.53 23.23 3.97
C THR A 81 16.67 22.40 3.37
N ILE A 82 16.70 22.22 2.06
CA ILE A 82 17.80 21.55 1.33
C ILE A 82 19.07 22.40 1.41
N SER A 83 18.98 23.72 1.38
CA SER A 83 20.11 24.64 1.47
C SER A 83 20.77 24.69 2.86
N ARG A 84 20.06 24.35 3.93
CA ARG A 84 20.58 24.32 5.31
C ARG A 84 21.18 22.97 5.73
N ILE A 85 20.88 21.87 5.03
CA ILE A 85 21.56 20.60 5.20
C ILE A 85 22.73 20.60 4.23
N LYS A 86 23.86 21.16 4.68
CA LYS A 86 25.21 21.09 4.09
C LYS A 86 25.22 20.47 2.67
N MET A 87 24.85 21.25 1.66
CA MET A 87 24.93 20.89 0.23
C MET A 87 26.32 20.34 -0.13
N LYS A 88 27.36 20.68 0.65
CA LYS A 88 28.70 20.08 0.53
C LYS A 88 28.73 18.58 0.80
N VAL A 89 27.94 18.06 1.76
CA VAL A 89 27.93 16.60 2.06
C VAL A 89 27.16 15.85 0.95
N PHE A 90 26.06 16.39 0.47
CA PHE A 90 25.31 15.78 -0.62
C PHE A 90 26.10 15.75 -1.94
N VAL A 91 26.80 16.85 -2.27
CA VAL A 91 27.67 16.91 -3.45
C VAL A 91 28.88 15.96 -3.31
N HIS A 92 29.46 15.82 -2.12
CA HIS A 92 30.58 14.88 -1.92
C HIS A 92 30.12 13.43 -1.92
N VAL A 93 28.95 13.11 -1.35
CA VAL A 93 28.35 11.77 -1.41
C VAL A 93 27.92 11.43 -2.83
N PHE A 94 27.34 12.38 -3.57
CA PHE A 94 26.98 12.20 -4.97
C PHE A 94 28.20 12.04 -5.87
N LEU A 95 29.26 12.84 -5.66
CA LEU A 95 30.55 12.68 -6.36
C LEU A 95 31.25 11.39 -5.98
N LEU A 96 31.18 10.95 -4.73
CA LEU A 96 31.71 9.65 -4.30
C LEU A 96 30.95 8.48 -4.93
N LEU A 97 29.60 8.61 -5.02
CA LEU A 97 28.74 7.64 -5.73
C LEU A 97 29.03 7.61 -7.24
N VAL A 98 29.24 8.77 -7.85
CA VAL A 98 29.63 8.86 -9.28
C VAL A 98 31.04 8.36 -9.54
N CYS A 99 32.00 8.56 -8.61
CA CYS A 99 33.34 7.95 -8.70
C CYS A 99 33.33 6.44 -8.46
N LEU A 100 32.47 5.92 -7.58
CA LEU A 100 32.27 4.49 -7.39
C LEU A 100 31.59 3.82 -8.60
N LEU A 101 30.77 4.59 -9.36
CA LEU A 101 30.13 4.14 -10.60
C LEU A 101 31.12 3.97 -11.78
N GLN A 102 32.34 4.50 -11.67
CA GLN A 102 33.36 4.37 -12.74
C GLN A 102 34.27 3.13 -12.58
N LEU A 103 34.14 2.37 -11.49
CA LEU A 103 35.09 1.28 -11.18
C LEU A 103 34.64 -0.13 -11.59
N SER A 104 33.53 -0.32 -12.31
CA SER A 104 33.08 -1.67 -12.66
C SER A 104 32.40 -1.76 -14.04
N LEU A 105 33.08 -1.31 -15.08
CA LEU A 105 32.79 -1.73 -16.47
C LEU A 105 33.77 -2.83 -16.89
N THR A 106 33.79 -3.92 -16.16
CA THR A 106 34.27 -5.21 -16.73
C THR A 106 33.08 -5.80 -17.47
N ALA A 107 33.07 -5.69 -18.78
CA ALA A 107 32.20 -6.46 -19.66
C ALA A 107 32.43 -7.94 -19.33
N GLN A 108 31.48 -8.59 -18.65
CA GLN A 108 31.52 -10.05 -18.52
C GLN A 108 31.33 -10.64 -19.91
N ASN A 109 32.35 -11.28 -20.43
CA ASN A 109 32.29 -12.01 -21.69
C ASN A 109 31.30 -13.17 -21.49
N LYS A 110 30.10 -13.05 -22.03
CA LYS A 110 29.14 -14.16 -22.07
C LYS A 110 29.56 -15.14 -23.14
N ILE A 111 29.47 -16.41 -22.80
CA ILE A 111 29.78 -17.53 -23.70
C ILE A 111 28.44 -18.03 -24.25
N THR A 112 28.43 -18.33 -25.53
CA THR A 112 27.26 -18.89 -26.20
C THR A 112 27.43 -20.42 -26.32
N LEU A 113 26.49 -21.16 -25.72
CA LEU A 113 26.27 -22.58 -25.99
C LEU A 113 25.16 -22.68 -27.04
N SER A 114 25.43 -23.29 -28.17
CA SER A 114 24.45 -23.52 -29.25
C SER A 114 24.51 -24.99 -29.69
N GLY A 115 23.51 -25.41 -30.45
CA GLY A 115 23.49 -26.78 -30.98
C GLY A 115 22.10 -27.16 -31.50
N LYS A 116 21.93 -28.41 -31.81
CA LYS A 116 20.70 -28.99 -32.32
C LYS A 116 20.22 -30.11 -31.40
N VAL A 117 18.90 -30.20 -31.20
CA VAL A 117 18.24 -31.29 -30.49
C VAL A 117 17.45 -32.13 -31.47
N THR A 118 17.70 -33.45 -31.50
CA THR A 118 17.02 -34.38 -32.39
C THR A 118 16.53 -35.61 -31.59
N ASP A 119 15.60 -36.36 -32.17
CA ASP A 119 15.29 -37.71 -31.72
C ASP A 119 16.40 -38.72 -32.13
N GLN A 120 16.22 -40.02 -31.81
CA GLN A 120 17.15 -41.09 -32.17
C GLN A 120 17.23 -41.32 -33.71
N GLN A 121 16.18 -40.93 -34.47
CA GLN A 121 16.08 -41.03 -35.91
C GLN A 121 16.72 -39.81 -36.61
N GLY A 122 17.12 -38.78 -35.87
CA GLY A 122 17.70 -37.53 -36.39
C GLY A 122 16.67 -36.46 -36.76
N THR A 123 15.40 -36.64 -36.42
CA THR A 123 14.34 -35.65 -36.66
C THR A 123 14.54 -34.48 -35.68
N PRO A 124 14.51 -33.20 -36.14
CA PRO A 124 14.62 -32.05 -35.26
C PRO A 124 13.45 -31.97 -34.28
N LEU A 125 13.74 -31.66 -33.03
CA LEU A 125 12.73 -31.50 -31.98
C LEU A 125 12.58 -30.04 -31.58
N SER A 126 11.39 -29.48 -31.77
CA SER A 126 11.04 -28.12 -31.38
C SER A 126 10.52 -28.07 -29.93
N LEU A 127 10.60 -26.86 -29.31
CA LEU A 127 10.13 -26.59 -27.95
C LEU A 127 10.77 -27.45 -26.85
N ILE A 128 11.97 -27.99 -27.09
CA ILE A 128 12.77 -28.67 -26.07
C ILE A 128 13.38 -27.62 -25.16
N THR A 129 13.22 -27.77 -23.87
CA THR A 129 13.81 -26.86 -22.86
C THR A 129 15.27 -27.24 -22.60
N ILE A 130 16.18 -26.25 -22.71
CA ILE A 130 17.58 -26.34 -22.28
C ILE A 130 17.77 -25.31 -21.17
N ALA A 131 17.97 -25.75 -19.95
CA ALA A 131 18.12 -24.90 -18.77
C ALA A 131 19.42 -25.20 -18.03
N VAL A 132 19.98 -24.21 -17.35
CA VAL A 132 21.08 -24.38 -16.42
C VAL A 132 20.52 -24.75 -15.06
N GLU A 133 20.92 -25.88 -14.51
CA GLU A 133 20.42 -26.41 -13.24
C GLU A 133 20.63 -25.39 -12.10
N ASN A 134 19.64 -25.22 -11.26
CA ASN A 134 19.62 -24.29 -10.13
C ASN A 134 19.71 -22.78 -10.50
N THR A 135 19.45 -22.42 -11.78
CA THR A 135 19.41 -21.03 -12.23
C THR A 135 18.12 -20.73 -12.99
N VAL A 136 17.88 -19.46 -13.29
CA VAL A 136 16.76 -19.03 -14.16
C VAL A 136 17.17 -18.93 -15.64
N SER A 137 18.40 -19.31 -15.96
CA SER A 137 18.93 -19.25 -17.34
C SER A 137 18.50 -20.47 -18.13
N GLY A 138 17.81 -20.26 -19.25
CA GLY A 138 17.38 -21.32 -20.15
C GLY A 138 16.90 -20.78 -21.50
N THR A 139 16.71 -21.69 -22.46
CA THR A 139 16.20 -21.42 -23.79
C THR A 139 15.36 -22.60 -24.29
N TYR A 140 14.72 -22.43 -25.45
CA TYR A 140 13.97 -23.49 -26.13
C TYR A 140 14.51 -23.70 -27.54
N THR A 141 14.36 -24.90 -28.08
CA THR A 141 14.64 -25.16 -29.50
C THR A 141 13.58 -24.54 -30.38
N ASP A 142 14.01 -24.01 -31.54
CA ASP A 142 13.14 -23.57 -32.63
C ASP A 142 12.55 -24.76 -33.43
N ASP A 143 11.78 -24.47 -34.48
CA ASP A 143 11.15 -25.49 -35.34
C ASP A 143 12.16 -26.35 -36.12
N SER A 144 13.43 -25.91 -36.22
CA SER A 144 14.54 -26.67 -36.82
C SER A 144 15.34 -27.45 -35.78
N GLY A 145 14.90 -27.44 -34.52
CA GLY A 145 15.58 -28.07 -33.39
C GLY A 145 16.81 -27.32 -32.91
N LEU A 146 17.09 -26.09 -33.38
CA LEU A 146 18.26 -25.31 -33.01
C LEU A 146 18.02 -24.54 -31.72
N TYR A 147 19.08 -24.42 -30.89
CA TYR A 147 19.05 -23.61 -29.69
C TYR A 147 20.29 -22.74 -29.54
N SER A 148 20.17 -21.65 -28.79
CA SER A 148 21.27 -20.78 -28.40
C SER A 148 21.03 -20.25 -27.00
N LEU A 149 21.98 -20.45 -26.08
CA LEU A 149 21.92 -20.05 -24.69
C LEU A 149 23.21 -19.32 -24.28
N GLN A 150 23.04 -18.12 -23.71
CA GLN A 150 24.17 -17.34 -23.20
C GLN A 150 24.35 -17.60 -21.70
N VAL A 151 25.57 -18.02 -21.31
CA VAL A 151 25.96 -18.31 -19.92
C VAL A 151 27.25 -17.59 -19.56
N SER A 152 27.53 -17.42 -18.28
CA SER A 152 28.82 -16.96 -17.78
C SER A 152 29.90 -18.02 -17.96
N PRO A 153 31.18 -17.66 -18.06
CA PRO A 153 32.28 -18.64 -18.04
C PRO A 153 32.25 -19.45 -16.74
N GLY A 154 32.54 -20.77 -16.83
CA GLY A 154 32.63 -21.66 -15.69
C GLY A 154 31.89 -22.99 -15.88
N LYS A 155 31.84 -23.77 -14.79
CA LYS A 155 31.20 -25.08 -14.78
C LYS A 155 29.68 -24.96 -14.59
N HIS A 156 28.92 -25.49 -15.53
CA HIS A 156 27.46 -25.50 -15.52
C HIS A 156 26.94 -26.92 -15.77
N THR A 157 25.82 -27.26 -15.13
CA THR A 157 25.05 -28.47 -15.46
C THR A 157 23.83 -28.06 -16.28
N PHE A 158 23.75 -28.55 -17.50
CA PHE A 158 22.62 -28.31 -18.40
C PHE A 158 21.61 -29.45 -18.28
N VAL A 159 20.36 -29.08 -18.17
CA VAL A 159 19.20 -30.01 -18.15
C VAL A 159 18.43 -29.80 -19.44
N VAL A 160 18.36 -30.85 -20.26
CA VAL A 160 17.61 -30.89 -21.51
C VAL A 160 16.37 -31.75 -21.28
N SER A 161 15.19 -31.19 -21.41
CA SER A 161 13.96 -31.90 -21.08
C SER A 161 12.78 -31.49 -21.96
N SER A 162 11.90 -32.44 -22.22
CA SER A 162 10.61 -32.24 -22.86
C SER A 162 9.65 -33.36 -22.51
N LEU A 163 8.34 -33.09 -22.70
CA LEU A 163 7.31 -34.10 -22.50
C LEU A 163 7.45 -35.23 -23.54
N GLY A 164 7.47 -36.49 -23.09
CA GLY A 164 7.63 -37.66 -23.96
C GLY A 164 9.07 -38.09 -24.25
N TYR A 165 10.06 -37.41 -23.67
CA TYR A 165 11.50 -37.74 -23.83
C TYR A 165 12.19 -37.87 -22.49
N GLN A 166 13.27 -38.69 -22.46
CA GLN A 166 14.12 -38.83 -21.27
C GLN A 166 14.92 -37.56 -21.05
N THR A 167 14.93 -37.06 -19.80
CA THR A 167 15.72 -35.88 -19.42
C THR A 167 17.21 -36.18 -19.42
N ILE A 168 18.00 -35.38 -20.12
CA ILE A 168 19.46 -35.47 -20.16
C ILE A 168 20.05 -34.40 -19.22
N LYS A 169 20.99 -34.78 -18.38
CA LYS A 169 21.81 -33.86 -17.58
C LYS A 169 23.27 -33.95 -18.03
N THR A 170 23.84 -32.81 -18.40
CA THR A 170 25.25 -32.76 -18.87
C THR A 170 25.97 -31.61 -18.16
N SER A 171 27.07 -31.93 -17.49
CA SER A 171 27.95 -30.95 -16.85
C SER A 171 29.09 -30.55 -17.79
N LEU A 172 29.24 -29.26 -18.04
CA LEU A 172 30.24 -28.69 -18.92
C LEU A 172 30.96 -27.54 -18.21
N ASP A 173 32.29 -27.49 -18.44
CA ASP A 173 33.10 -26.32 -18.07
C ASP A 173 33.30 -25.47 -19.33
N LEU A 174 32.70 -24.29 -19.36
CA LEU A 174 32.63 -23.42 -20.55
C LEU A 174 33.51 -22.19 -20.34
N HIS A 175 34.55 -22.06 -21.19
CA HIS A 175 35.44 -20.88 -21.24
C HIS A 175 35.39 -20.19 -22.61
N HIS A 176 34.83 -20.85 -23.63
CA HIS A 176 34.64 -20.34 -25.01
C HIS A 176 33.31 -20.80 -25.56
N ASN A 177 32.86 -20.13 -26.63
CA ASN A 177 31.63 -20.54 -27.34
C ASN A 177 31.76 -22.02 -27.75
N LYS A 178 30.69 -22.76 -27.50
CA LYS A 178 30.68 -24.23 -27.79
C LYS A 178 29.39 -24.62 -28.48
N THR A 179 29.52 -25.51 -29.45
CA THR A 179 28.37 -26.20 -30.05
C THR A 179 28.23 -27.58 -29.45
N LEU A 180 27.02 -27.95 -29.03
CA LEU A 180 26.71 -29.25 -28.46
C LEU A 180 25.32 -29.69 -28.92
N ASP A 181 25.27 -30.83 -29.58
CA ASP A 181 24.00 -31.41 -30.03
C ASP A 181 23.53 -32.47 -28.99
N PHE A 182 22.20 -32.53 -28.84
CA PHE A 182 21.57 -33.53 -27.95
C PHE A 182 20.66 -34.47 -28.77
N LYS A 183 20.72 -35.74 -28.45
CA LYS A 183 19.79 -36.75 -28.96
C LYS A 183 18.94 -37.24 -27.82
N LEU A 184 17.62 -37.01 -27.92
CA LEU A 184 16.68 -37.45 -26.90
C LEU A 184 16.07 -38.80 -27.28
N GLU A 185 15.95 -39.66 -26.28
CA GLU A 185 15.26 -40.94 -26.41
C GLU A 185 13.80 -40.75 -26.02
N GLU A 186 12.89 -41.32 -26.81
CA GLU A 186 11.49 -41.37 -26.44
C GLU A 186 11.31 -42.15 -25.13
N SER A 187 10.62 -41.58 -24.20
CA SER A 187 10.29 -42.26 -22.95
C SER A 187 9.06 -43.10 -23.15
N SER A 188 9.22 -44.44 -23.30
CA SER A 188 8.11 -45.40 -23.32
C SER A 188 7.51 -45.65 -21.92
N VAL A 189 7.92 -44.88 -20.93
CA VAL A 189 7.34 -44.95 -19.59
C VAL A 189 5.92 -44.39 -19.64
N SER A 190 4.95 -45.26 -19.41
CA SER A 190 3.61 -44.89 -18.95
C SER A 190 3.79 -43.84 -17.85
N ILE A 191 3.54 -42.59 -18.18
CA ILE A 191 3.64 -41.46 -17.27
C ILE A 191 2.56 -41.67 -16.20
N SER A 192 2.92 -42.25 -15.05
CA SER A 192 2.32 -41.76 -13.83
C SER A 192 2.61 -40.27 -13.88
N PRO A 193 1.59 -39.41 -13.87
CA PRO A 193 1.85 -37.98 -13.91
C PRO A 193 2.81 -37.69 -12.77
N VAL A 194 4.06 -37.37 -13.10
CA VAL A 194 4.94 -36.69 -12.16
C VAL A 194 4.33 -35.32 -12.07
N GLU A 195 3.37 -35.20 -11.18
CA GLU A 195 2.88 -33.91 -10.75
C GLU A 195 4.10 -33.23 -10.11
N VAL A 196 4.80 -32.42 -10.90
CA VAL A 196 5.76 -31.45 -10.34
C VAL A 196 4.89 -30.47 -9.59
N TYR A 197 4.69 -30.74 -8.31
CA TYR A 197 4.08 -29.77 -7.38
C TYR A 197 5.06 -28.61 -7.22
N GLY A 198 5.09 -27.72 -8.21
CA GLY A 198 5.72 -26.42 -8.05
C GLY A 198 5.00 -25.70 -6.92
N LYS A 199 5.73 -25.35 -5.84
CA LYS A 199 5.16 -24.59 -4.73
C LYS A 199 4.60 -23.28 -5.27
N THR A 200 3.32 -23.01 -5.00
CA THR A 200 2.73 -21.70 -5.33
C THR A 200 3.43 -20.59 -4.56
N GLN A 201 3.37 -19.36 -5.06
CA GLN A 201 3.94 -18.21 -4.34
C GLN A 201 3.37 -18.08 -2.93
N SER A 202 2.08 -18.32 -2.75
CA SER A 202 1.44 -18.33 -1.44
C SER A 202 1.99 -19.41 -0.52
N GLN A 203 2.30 -20.59 -1.05
CA GLN A 203 2.95 -21.66 -0.28
C GLN A 203 4.38 -21.28 0.12
N GLN A 204 5.16 -20.69 -0.80
CA GLN A 204 6.51 -20.21 -0.50
C GLN A 204 6.50 -19.14 0.60
N VAL A 205 5.54 -18.21 0.55
CA VAL A 205 5.35 -17.19 1.59
C VAL A 205 5.02 -17.85 2.93
N ARG A 206 4.06 -18.78 2.96
CA ARG A 206 3.70 -19.52 4.18
C ARG A 206 4.85 -20.30 4.78
N GLU A 207 5.73 -20.84 3.95
CA GLU A 207 6.90 -21.59 4.39
C GLU A 207 8.12 -20.73 4.73
N SER A 208 8.02 -19.39 4.69
CA SER A 208 9.11 -18.49 5.09
C SER A 208 9.46 -18.61 6.58
N ALA A 209 10.60 -18.06 6.99
CA ALA A 209 11.08 -18.13 8.38
C ALA A 209 10.22 -17.30 9.37
N LEU A 210 9.36 -16.41 8.87
CA LEU A 210 8.45 -15.61 9.70
C LEU A 210 7.06 -16.25 9.78
N SER A 211 6.31 -15.95 10.83
CA SER A 211 4.92 -16.39 10.95
C SER A 211 4.05 -15.55 10.01
N VAL A 212 3.70 -16.10 8.86
CA VAL A 212 2.90 -15.45 7.83
C VAL A 212 1.89 -16.44 7.24
N ASN A 213 0.67 -15.98 7.04
CA ASN A 213 -0.33 -16.70 6.27
C ASN A 213 -0.52 -16.02 4.91
N ALA A 214 -0.76 -16.80 3.86
CA ALA A 214 -1.02 -16.31 2.52
C ALA A 214 -2.28 -16.97 1.97
N LEU A 215 -3.24 -16.12 1.59
CA LEU A 215 -4.54 -16.52 1.02
C LEU A 215 -4.54 -16.24 -0.48
N ASP A 216 -4.72 -17.27 -1.29
CA ASP A 216 -4.97 -17.12 -2.72
C ASP A 216 -6.41 -16.62 -2.92
N VAL A 217 -6.59 -15.54 -3.68
CA VAL A 217 -7.92 -14.95 -3.94
C VAL A 217 -8.52 -15.50 -5.22
N LYS A 218 -7.74 -16.00 -6.16
CA LYS A 218 -8.22 -16.56 -7.45
C LYS A 218 -9.37 -17.57 -7.32
N PRO A 219 -9.36 -18.52 -6.37
CA PRO A 219 -10.46 -19.49 -6.24
C PRO A 219 -11.80 -18.87 -5.81
N VAL A 220 -11.75 -17.68 -5.21
CA VAL A 220 -12.93 -17.01 -4.63
C VAL A 220 -13.26 -15.68 -5.30
N ILE A 221 -12.55 -15.31 -6.37
CA ILE A 221 -12.72 -14.04 -7.09
C ILE A 221 -14.15 -13.82 -7.59
N ASN A 222 -14.84 -14.90 -7.95
CA ASN A 222 -16.23 -14.88 -8.40
C ASN A 222 -17.24 -15.08 -7.25
N SER A 223 -16.78 -15.13 -6.01
CA SER A 223 -17.66 -15.23 -4.85
C SER A 223 -18.15 -13.82 -4.43
N LEU A 224 -19.27 -13.78 -3.71
CA LEU A 224 -19.81 -12.53 -3.17
C LEU A 224 -19.10 -12.05 -1.90
N ASN A 225 -18.04 -12.73 -1.47
CA ASN A 225 -17.32 -12.41 -0.25
C ASN A 225 -16.62 -11.05 -0.39
N SER A 226 -16.66 -10.27 0.67
CA SER A 226 -15.79 -9.10 0.83
C SER A 226 -14.37 -9.55 1.19
N LEU A 227 -13.39 -8.67 1.00
CA LEU A 227 -12.03 -8.97 1.44
C LEU A 227 -11.95 -9.16 2.97
N ASN A 228 -12.76 -8.44 3.74
CA ASN A 228 -12.87 -8.63 5.19
C ASN A 228 -13.29 -10.07 5.54
N GLU A 229 -14.29 -10.62 4.86
CA GLU A 229 -14.74 -11.99 5.11
C GLU A 229 -13.66 -13.03 4.77
N LEU A 230 -12.90 -12.81 3.69
CA LEU A 230 -11.79 -13.69 3.32
C LEU A 230 -10.67 -13.66 4.36
N VAL A 231 -10.25 -12.47 4.78
CA VAL A 231 -9.20 -12.27 5.78
C VAL A 231 -9.64 -12.82 7.16
N ASN A 232 -10.90 -12.66 7.52
CA ASN A 232 -11.46 -13.16 8.79
C ASN A 232 -11.47 -14.70 8.91
N ARG A 233 -11.31 -15.43 7.79
CA ARG A 233 -11.18 -16.90 7.79
C ARG A 233 -9.78 -17.39 8.16
N THR A 234 -8.81 -16.48 8.26
CA THR A 234 -7.42 -16.82 8.62
C THR A 234 -7.31 -17.08 10.12
N SER A 235 -6.59 -18.13 10.49
CA SER A 235 -6.28 -18.40 11.90
C SER A 235 -5.58 -17.21 12.56
N GLY A 236 -5.91 -16.90 13.82
CA GLY A 236 -5.35 -15.76 14.56
C GLY A 236 -5.81 -14.38 14.10
N VAL A 237 -6.70 -14.29 13.11
CA VAL A 237 -7.28 -13.03 12.63
C VAL A 237 -8.76 -12.99 12.99
N LYS A 238 -9.19 -11.84 13.49
CA LYS A 238 -10.60 -11.57 13.79
C LYS A 238 -10.98 -10.18 13.27
N ILE A 239 -12.02 -10.12 12.46
CA ILE A 239 -12.63 -8.86 12.05
C ILE A 239 -13.98 -8.73 12.74
N ARG A 240 -14.18 -7.59 13.39
CA ARG A 240 -15.45 -7.19 13.97
C ARG A 240 -15.93 -5.94 13.26
N GLU A 241 -17.00 -6.05 12.51
CA GLU A 241 -17.67 -4.94 11.86
C GLU A 241 -18.67 -4.28 12.79
N GLU A 242 -18.74 -2.96 12.80
CA GLU A 242 -19.59 -2.18 13.70
C GLU A 242 -21.00 -1.95 13.14
N GLY A 243 -21.24 -2.33 11.88
CA GLY A 243 -22.52 -2.11 11.23
C GLY A 243 -22.61 -2.69 9.82
N GLY A 244 -23.36 -2.02 8.95
CA GLY A 244 -23.53 -2.38 7.55
C GLY A 244 -22.32 -2.01 6.68
N VAL A 245 -22.53 -2.06 5.36
CA VAL A 245 -21.50 -1.71 4.39
C VAL A 245 -20.98 -0.29 4.62
N GLY A 246 -19.66 -0.11 4.69
CA GLY A 246 -19.03 1.19 4.94
C GLY A 246 -19.02 1.61 6.41
N SER A 247 -19.40 0.71 7.34
CA SER A 247 -19.15 0.94 8.76
C SER A 247 -17.67 0.74 9.09
N ASP A 248 -17.23 1.32 10.18
CA ASP A 248 -15.92 1.06 10.73
C ASP A 248 -15.82 -0.42 11.14
N PHE A 249 -14.62 -0.97 11.11
CA PHE A 249 -14.34 -2.33 11.57
C PHE A 249 -13.02 -2.36 12.33
N ASP A 250 -12.92 -3.31 13.24
CA ASP A 250 -11.68 -3.58 13.97
C ASP A 250 -11.13 -4.93 13.53
N LEU A 251 -9.91 -4.93 13.00
CA LEU A 251 -9.17 -6.15 12.66
C LEU A 251 -8.09 -6.38 13.71
N SER A 252 -8.15 -7.53 14.35
CA SER A 252 -7.12 -7.96 15.28
C SER A 252 -6.31 -9.13 14.70
N ILE A 253 -5.00 -9.09 14.94
CA ILE A 253 -4.07 -10.18 14.68
C ILE A 253 -3.47 -10.60 16.02
N ASN A 254 -3.71 -11.83 16.42
CA ASN A 254 -3.20 -12.39 17.69
C ASN A 254 -3.49 -11.48 18.90
N GLY A 255 -4.69 -10.87 18.94
CA GLY A 255 -5.17 -10.02 20.03
C GLY A 255 -4.73 -8.56 19.96
N LEU A 256 -3.87 -8.15 19.03
CA LEU A 256 -3.53 -6.76 18.78
C LEU A 256 -4.36 -6.20 17.62
N SER A 257 -4.97 -5.04 17.82
CA SER A 257 -5.91 -4.45 16.87
C SER A 257 -5.64 -2.96 16.60
N GLY A 258 -6.54 -2.34 15.83
CA GLY A 258 -6.48 -0.93 15.49
C GLY A 258 -5.21 -0.58 14.72
N ASN A 259 -4.54 0.51 15.13
CA ASN A 259 -3.34 0.98 14.44
C ASN A 259 -2.07 0.14 14.71
N SER A 260 -2.15 -0.90 15.55
CA SER A 260 -1.08 -1.90 15.72
C SER A 260 -0.95 -2.83 14.51
N VAL A 261 -2.00 -2.92 13.67
CA VAL A 261 -2.01 -3.62 12.38
C VAL A 261 -1.89 -2.61 11.24
N ARG A 262 -1.04 -2.90 10.26
CA ARG A 262 -0.86 -2.05 9.09
C ARG A 262 -1.32 -2.75 7.81
N TYR A 263 -1.86 -1.96 6.89
CA TYR A 263 -2.41 -2.43 5.62
C TYR A 263 -1.58 -1.90 4.45
N PHE A 264 -1.31 -2.76 3.48
CA PHE A 264 -0.50 -2.44 2.29
C PHE A 264 -1.15 -2.97 1.03
N ILE A 265 -0.89 -2.29 -0.09
CA ILE A 265 -1.10 -2.79 -1.45
C ILE A 265 0.27 -2.79 -2.14
N ASP A 266 0.75 -3.97 -2.56
CA ASP A 266 2.08 -4.17 -3.16
C ASP A 266 3.21 -3.56 -2.30
N GLY A 267 3.06 -3.63 -0.97
CA GLY A 267 3.97 -3.07 0.02
C GLY A 267 3.91 -1.55 0.18
N VAL A 268 2.98 -0.84 -0.47
CA VAL A 268 2.70 0.59 -0.25
C VAL A 268 1.53 0.71 0.74
N PRO A 269 1.62 1.58 1.77
CA PRO A 269 0.52 1.75 2.72
C PRO A 269 -0.82 2.05 2.03
N LEU A 270 -1.89 1.39 2.48
CA LEU A 270 -3.23 1.47 1.89
C LEU A 270 -3.83 2.88 1.96
N ASP A 271 -3.51 3.65 3.01
CA ASP A 271 -3.94 5.03 3.20
C ASP A 271 -3.42 5.99 2.10
N SER A 272 -2.44 5.56 1.29
CA SER A 272 -2.07 6.26 0.05
C SER A 272 -3.20 6.36 -0.98
N LYS A 273 -4.26 5.57 -0.86
CA LYS A 273 -5.43 5.63 -1.74
C LYS A 273 -6.54 6.56 -1.22
N GLY A 274 -6.36 7.11 -0.03
CA GLY A 274 -7.30 7.98 0.69
C GLY A 274 -7.63 7.44 2.08
N SER A 275 -7.88 8.34 3.04
CA SER A 275 -8.08 7.99 4.46
C SER A 275 -9.29 7.10 4.72
N TYR A 276 -10.23 7.02 3.80
CA TYR A 276 -11.45 6.20 3.91
C TYR A 276 -11.47 5.01 2.96
N VAL A 277 -10.34 4.73 2.27
CA VAL A 277 -10.16 3.46 1.56
C VAL A 277 -9.71 2.39 2.54
N THR A 278 -10.50 1.34 2.66
CA THR A 278 -10.30 0.23 3.61
C THR A 278 -10.32 -1.12 2.88
N LEU A 279 -10.00 -2.20 3.58
CA LEU A 279 -10.12 -3.54 3.03
C LEU A 279 -11.54 -3.85 2.51
N ALA A 280 -12.56 -3.31 3.19
CA ALA A 280 -13.97 -3.62 2.87
C ALA A 280 -14.43 -3.07 1.51
N ASN A 281 -13.80 -2.00 1.00
CA ASN A 281 -14.18 -1.36 -0.27
C ASN A 281 -13.17 -1.57 -1.41
N LEU A 282 -12.14 -2.41 -1.20
CA LEU A 282 -11.25 -2.81 -2.28
C LEU A 282 -11.91 -3.86 -3.19
N PRO A 283 -11.80 -3.70 -4.53
CA PRO A 283 -12.28 -4.70 -5.47
C PRO A 283 -11.52 -6.03 -5.33
N VAL A 284 -12.23 -7.12 -5.03
CA VAL A 284 -11.62 -8.45 -4.83
C VAL A 284 -10.95 -8.95 -6.11
N ASN A 285 -11.48 -8.60 -7.29
CA ASN A 285 -10.93 -8.97 -8.59
C ASN A 285 -9.61 -8.25 -8.95
N LEU A 286 -9.20 -7.26 -8.18
CA LEU A 286 -7.87 -6.63 -8.31
C LEU A 286 -6.77 -7.49 -7.66
N ILE A 287 -7.12 -8.46 -6.82
CA ILE A 287 -6.22 -9.10 -5.85
C ILE A 287 -5.81 -10.49 -6.35
N ASP A 288 -4.52 -10.79 -6.30
CA ASP A 288 -3.97 -12.12 -6.52
C ASP A 288 -3.95 -12.94 -5.23
N ARG A 289 -3.38 -12.36 -4.17
CA ARG A 289 -3.29 -12.96 -2.85
C ARG A 289 -3.22 -11.92 -1.74
N VAL A 290 -3.47 -12.38 -0.51
CA VAL A 290 -3.31 -11.57 0.70
C VAL A 290 -2.30 -12.24 1.61
N GLU A 291 -1.27 -11.51 2.01
CA GLU A 291 -0.23 -11.95 2.93
C GLU A 291 -0.49 -11.33 4.31
N ILE A 292 -0.59 -12.16 5.35
CA ILE A 292 -0.90 -11.73 6.71
C ILE A 292 0.27 -12.11 7.62
N TYR A 293 1.09 -11.13 7.96
CA TYR A 293 2.23 -11.26 8.86
C TYR A 293 1.76 -11.13 10.31
N LYS A 294 2.11 -12.09 11.18
CA LYS A 294 1.59 -12.21 12.54
C LYS A 294 2.67 -11.87 13.57
N GLY A 295 2.60 -10.68 14.13
CA GLY A 295 3.47 -10.20 15.21
C GLY A 295 4.89 -9.82 14.79
N VAL A 296 5.53 -10.58 13.92
CA VAL A 296 6.86 -10.28 13.37
C VAL A 296 6.72 -9.88 11.91
N VAL A 297 7.12 -8.65 11.57
CA VAL A 297 6.92 -8.07 10.24
C VAL A 297 8.27 -7.83 9.58
N PRO A 298 8.48 -8.30 8.32
CA PRO A 298 9.76 -8.13 7.65
C PRO A 298 10.14 -6.66 7.49
N ALA A 299 11.42 -6.35 7.68
CA ALA A 299 11.93 -4.98 7.53
C ALA A 299 11.73 -4.43 6.11
N SER A 300 11.65 -5.31 5.11
CA SER A 300 11.39 -4.95 3.72
C SER A 300 10.03 -4.28 3.50
N LEU A 301 9.03 -4.45 4.38
CA LEU A 301 7.78 -3.68 4.32
C LEU A 301 7.94 -2.24 4.83
N GLY A 302 9.03 -1.92 5.54
CA GLY A 302 9.31 -0.55 6.00
C GLY A 302 8.22 -0.01 6.92
N THR A 303 7.75 -0.83 7.88
CA THR A 303 6.61 -0.49 8.72
C THR A 303 6.95 -0.49 10.21
N ASP A 304 6.19 0.32 10.94
CA ASP A 304 6.13 0.38 12.40
C ASP A 304 4.98 -0.49 12.97
N ALA A 305 4.50 -1.50 12.23
CA ALA A 305 3.47 -2.41 12.71
C ALA A 305 3.95 -3.22 13.91
N LEU A 306 3.09 -3.39 14.92
CA LEU A 306 3.39 -4.07 16.17
C LEU A 306 2.67 -5.41 16.28
N GLY A 307 1.39 -5.45 15.91
CA GLY A 307 0.55 -6.64 15.91
C GLY A 307 0.70 -7.50 14.66
N GLY A 308 1.03 -6.86 13.54
CA GLY A 308 1.17 -7.54 12.27
C GLY A 308 0.88 -6.63 11.08
N ALA A 309 0.93 -7.20 9.88
CA ALA A 309 0.66 -6.48 8.65
C ALA A 309 -0.17 -7.33 7.70
N VAL A 310 -1.10 -6.69 6.98
CA VAL A 310 -1.87 -7.27 5.88
C VAL A 310 -1.36 -6.63 4.59
N ASN A 311 -0.73 -7.41 3.73
CA ASN A 311 -0.20 -6.97 2.44
C ASN A 311 -1.01 -7.60 1.31
N ILE A 312 -1.72 -6.76 0.57
CA ILE A 312 -2.53 -7.15 -0.57
C ILE A 312 -1.63 -7.12 -1.80
N ILE A 313 -1.50 -8.24 -2.48
CA ILE A 313 -0.74 -8.35 -3.72
C ILE A 313 -1.73 -8.30 -4.88
N THR A 314 -1.52 -7.32 -5.78
CA THR A 314 -2.39 -7.15 -6.95
C THR A 314 -2.03 -8.13 -8.05
N GLN A 315 -3.01 -8.41 -8.93
CA GLN A 315 -2.78 -9.28 -10.08
C GLN A 315 -1.80 -8.63 -11.06
N ALA A 316 -0.77 -9.39 -11.44
CA ALA A 316 0.23 -8.99 -12.44
C ALA A 316 0.44 -10.15 -13.43
N GLU A 317 -0.46 -10.29 -14.41
CA GLU A 317 -0.35 -11.31 -15.44
C GLU A 317 0.48 -10.82 -16.63
N LYS A 318 1.16 -11.75 -17.34
CA LYS A 318 1.93 -11.45 -18.55
C LYS A 318 1.06 -11.46 -19.82
N LYS A 319 -0.26 -11.25 -19.68
CA LYS A 319 -1.23 -11.24 -20.77
C LYS A 319 -2.29 -10.16 -20.55
N SER A 320 -2.96 -9.76 -21.62
CA SER A 320 -4.14 -8.91 -21.52
C SER A 320 -5.32 -9.70 -20.94
N PHE A 321 -6.09 -9.08 -20.04
CA PHE A 321 -7.30 -9.66 -19.44
C PHE A 321 -8.30 -8.55 -19.11
N MET A 322 -9.53 -8.92 -18.86
CA MET A 322 -10.57 -8.03 -18.34
C MET A 322 -11.52 -8.86 -17.47
N ASP A 323 -11.68 -8.41 -16.21
CA ASP A 323 -12.64 -8.95 -15.25
C ASP A 323 -13.65 -7.88 -14.89
N ALA A 324 -14.93 -8.20 -15.00
CA ALA A 324 -16.02 -7.35 -14.57
C ALA A 324 -16.98 -8.14 -13.69
N SER A 325 -17.42 -7.54 -12.60
CA SER A 325 -18.40 -8.15 -11.71
C SER A 325 -19.43 -7.14 -11.24
N TYR A 326 -20.66 -7.60 -11.10
CA TYR A 326 -21.74 -6.86 -10.48
C TYR A 326 -22.49 -7.76 -9.51
N SER A 327 -22.76 -7.23 -8.33
CA SER A 327 -23.52 -7.94 -7.30
C SER A 327 -24.59 -7.05 -6.67
N ILE A 328 -25.70 -7.68 -6.31
CA ILE A 328 -26.80 -7.07 -5.57
C ILE A 328 -27.04 -7.85 -4.29
N GLY A 329 -27.31 -7.17 -3.21
CA GLY A 329 -27.53 -7.75 -1.90
C GLY A 329 -28.66 -7.07 -1.13
N SER A 330 -28.91 -7.53 0.09
CA SER A 330 -29.89 -6.96 1.00
C SER A 330 -29.61 -5.48 1.28
N PHE A 331 -30.64 -4.74 1.68
CA PHE A 331 -30.55 -3.33 2.06
C PHE A 331 -30.10 -2.42 0.93
N HIS A 332 -30.53 -2.75 -0.32
CA HIS A 332 -30.14 -2.04 -1.55
C HIS A 332 -28.62 -1.98 -1.73
N THR A 333 -27.94 -3.07 -1.41
CA THR A 333 -26.47 -3.14 -1.58
C THR A 333 -26.16 -3.48 -3.03
N HIS A 334 -25.33 -2.64 -3.67
CA HIS A 334 -24.86 -2.82 -5.04
C HIS A 334 -23.34 -2.72 -5.04
N ARG A 335 -22.65 -3.64 -5.70
CA ARG A 335 -21.21 -3.58 -5.93
C ARG A 335 -20.93 -3.84 -7.40
N ALA A 336 -20.14 -2.97 -8.01
CA ALA A 336 -19.67 -3.11 -9.39
C ALA A 336 -18.16 -2.96 -9.41
N ASN A 337 -17.46 -3.92 -10.02
CA ASN A 337 -16.01 -3.91 -10.14
C ASN A 337 -15.60 -4.18 -11.58
N LEU A 338 -14.57 -3.47 -12.01
CA LEU A 338 -13.87 -3.69 -13.28
C LEU A 338 -12.37 -3.71 -12.99
N ASN A 339 -11.68 -4.72 -13.48
CA ASN A 339 -10.23 -4.79 -13.49
C ASN A 339 -9.78 -5.29 -14.86
N ALA A 340 -8.89 -4.56 -15.52
CA ALA A 340 -8.39 -4.97 -16.83
C ALA A 340 -6.90 -4.65 -16.98
N GLN A 341 -6.25 -5.37 -17.86
CA GLN A 341 -4.89 -5.13 -18.29
C GLN A 341 -4.81 -5.25 -19.80
N PHE A 342 -4.26 -4.25 -20.44
CA PHE A 342 -3.92 -4.24 -21.85
C PHE A 342 -2.40 -4.20 -21.98
N MET A 343 -1.83 -5.19 -22.66
CA MET A 343 -0.39 -5.34 -22.79
C MET A 343 -0.02 -5.47 -24.27
N GLU A 344 0.85 -4.57 -24.74
CA GLU A 344 1.47 -4.63 -26.06
C GLU A 344 2.87 -5.25 -25.93
N ARG A 345 3.04 -6.45 -26.48
CA ARG A 345 4.26 -7.28 -26.28
C ARG A 345 5.51 -6.70 -26.91
N HIS A 346 5.40 -6.05 -28.10
CA HIS A 346 6.57 -5.53 -28.81
C HIS A 346 7.15 -4.28 -28.14
N THR A 347 6.28 -3.38 -27.70
CA THR A 347 6.69 -2.14 -27.04
C THR A 347 6.93 -2.33 -25.55
N GLY A 348 6.33 -3.37 -24.94
CA GLY A 348 6.28 -3.56 -23.49
C GLY A 348 5.34 -2.58 -22.78
N LEU A 349 4.48 -1.87 -23.53
CA LEU A 349 3.49 -0.96 -22.96
C LEU A 349 2.40 -1.76 -22.23
N VAL A 350 2.07 -1.35 -21.02
CA VAL A 350 1.01 -1.94 -20.22
C VAL A 350 0.12 -0.83 -19.68
N VAL A 351 -1.20 -1.01 -19.79
CA VAL A 351 -2.22 -0.11 -19.21
C VAL A 351 -3.18 -0.94 -18.37
N ARG A 352 -3.41 -0.53 -17.12
CA ARG A 352 -4.25 -1.23 -16.13
C ARG A 352 -5.31 -0.29 -15.57
N PRO A 353 -6.51 -0.22 -16.13
CA PRO A 353 -7.65 0.43 -15.49
C PRO A 353 -8.29 -0.49 -14.44
N ALA A 354 -8.67 0.09 -13.30
CA ALA A 354 -9.45 -0.60 -12.27
C ALA A 354 -10.50 0.36 -11.69
N ILE A 355 -11.73 -0.13 -11.50
CA ILE A 355 -12.83 0.63 -10.93
C ILE A 355 -13.57 -0.27 -9.94
N GLY A 356 -13.85 0.27 -8.75
CA GLY A 356 -14.71 -0.35 -7.75
C GLY A 356 -15.75 0.63 -7.28
N ILE A 357 -17.01 0.23 -7.30
CA ILE A 357 -18.15 1.02 -6.81
C ILE A 357 -18.90 0.18 -5.79
N SER A 358 -19.24 0.77 -4.65
CA SER A 358 -20.10 0.16 -3.64
C SER A 358 -21.14 1.16 -3.18
N TYR A 359 -22.38 0.73 -3.11
CA TYR A 359 -23.51 1.48 -2.58
C TYR A 359 -24.34 0.59 -1.66
N SER A 360 -24.81 1.12 -0.56
CA SER A 360 -25.78 0.46 0.30
C SER A 360 -26.62 1.49 1.04
N LYS A 361 -27.92 1.23 1.17
CA LYS A 361 -28.80 2.04 2.01
C LYS A 361 -28.67 1.71 3.49
N ASN A 362 -28.19 0.49 3.81
CA ASN A 362 -28.02 -0.01 5.18
C ASN A 362 -29.28 0.12 6.07
N ASP A 363 -30.48 0.02 5.50
CA ASP A 363 -31.75 0.21 6.20
C ASP A 363 -32.24 -1.07 6.94
N TYR A 364 -31.29 -1.84 7.49
CA TYR A 364 -31.60 -3.06 8.25
C TYR A 364 -32.23 -2.73 9.62
N ARG A 365 -32.94 -3.73 10.17
CA ARG A 365 -33.53 -3.62 11.51
C ARG A 365 -32.49 -3.83 12.59
N MET A 366 -32.42 -2.89 13.51
CA MET A 366 -31.69 -3.04 14.77
C MET A 366 -32.52 -3.93 15.70
N LYS A 367 -31.86 -4.70 16.57
CA LYS A 367 -32.54 -5.53 17.56
C LYS A 367 -32.34 -4.96 18.93
N ASP A 368 -33.45 -4.91 19.69
CA ASP A 368 -33.46 -4.60 21.13
C ASP A 368 -32.74 -3.29 21.48
N VAL A 369 -33.05 -2.22 20.74
CA VAL A 369 -32.49 -0.88 21.00
C VAL A 369 -33.52 0.01 21.68
N GLN A 370 -33.02 0.93 22.50
CA GLN A 370 -33.84 1.91 23.20
C GLN A 370 -34.42 2.93 22.21
N MET A 371 -35.74 3.03 22.15
CA MET A 371 -36.49 3.99 21.33
C MET A 371 -37.60 4.63 22.20
N ARG A 372 -38.24 5.68 21.68
CA ARG A 372 -39.40 6.26 22.35
C ARG A 372 -40.65 5.44 22.03
N ASN A 373 -41.64 5.45 22.96
CA ASN A 373 -42.97 4.94 22.67
C ASN A 373 -43.72 5.89 21.69
N GLU A 374 -44.92 5.51 21.26
CA GLU A 374 -45.72 6.28 20.31
C GLU A 374 -46.07 7.68 20.82
N THR A 375 -46.23 7.85 22.12
CA THR A 375 -46.52 9.17 22.75
C THR A 375 -45.25 10.01 22.97
N GLY A 376 -44.07 9.41 22.86
CA GLY A 376 -42.77 10.08 23.00
C GLY A 376 -42.35 10.40 24.43
N ASP A 377 -43.10 9.96 25.43
CA ASP A 377 -42.92 10.26 26.85
C ASP A 377 -42.13 9.17 27.62
N GLN A 378 -42.07 7.96 27.08
CA GLN A 378 -41.37 6.85 27.72
C GLN A 378 -40.37 6.17 26.76
N PHE A 379 -39.35 5.55 27.32
CA PHE A 379 -38.42 4.70 26.58
C PHE A 379 -38.89 3.26 26.62
N ILE A 380 -38.92 2.63 25.46
CA ILE A 380 -39.20 1.22 25.26
C ILE A 380 -38.05 0.58 24.48
N TYR A 381 -37.93 -0.74 24.52
CA TYR A 381 -37.03 -1.47 23.66
C TYR A 381 -37.79 -2.00 22.44
N GLY A 382 -37.18 -1.87 21.27
CA GLY A 382 -37.82 -2.25 20.02
C GLY A 382 -36.80 -2.54 18.90
N ASN A 383 -37.36 -2.84 17.72
CA ASN A 383 -36.57 -3.24 16.56
C ASN A 383 -36.75 -2.26 15.38
N PRO A 384 -36.31 -0.98 15.52
CA PRO A 384 -36.45 0.01 14.44
C PRO A 384 -35.53 -0.31 13.27
N LYS A 385 -35.83 0.27 12.11
CA LYS A 385 -34.92 0.34 10.97
C LYS A 385 -33.92 1.46 11.15
N ARG A 386 -32.69 1.25 10.67
CA ARG A 386 -31.77 2.37 10.46
C ARG A 386 -32.33 3.28 9.36
N PHE A 387 -32.15 4.58 9.52
CA PHE A 387 -32.79 5.57 8.63
C PHE A 387 -31.81 6.59 8.05
N HIS A 388 -30.58 6.66 8.60
CA HIS A 388 -29.52 7.57 8.18
C HIS A 388 -28.17 6.88 8.23
N ASP A 389 -27.98 5.85 7.38
CA ASP A 389 -26.77 5.02 7.34
C ASP A 389 -26.33 4.70 5.90
N GLY A 390 -26.80 5.50 4.94
CA GLY A 390 -26.44 5.36 3.54
C GLY A 390 -24.92 5.45 3.34
N TYR A 391 -24.43 4.67 2.39
CA TYR A 391 -23.03 4.60 2.05
C TYR A 391 -22.83 4.53 0.54
N PHE A 392 -21.92 5.33 0.04
CA PHE A 392 -21.39 5.25 -1.31
C PHE A 392 -19.87 5.27 -1.29
N SER A 393 -19.23 4.43 -2.08
CA SER A 393 -17.79 4.53 -2.33
C SER A 393 -17.45 4.25 -3.80
N LEU A 394 -16.48 4.99 -4.30
CA LEU A 394 -15.86 4.85 -5.62
C LEU A 394 -14.35 4.81 -5.43
N LEU A 395 -13.69 3.82 -6.03
CA LEU A 395 -12.26 3.79 -6.26
C LEU A 395 -12.01 3.59 -7.75
N ALA A 396 -11.44 4.58 -8.42
CA ALA A 396 -11.03 4.50 -9.82
C ALA A 396 -9.52 4.68 -9.91
N GLN A 397 -8.85 3.80 -10.65
CA GLN A 397 -7.39 3.82 -10.84
C GLN A 397 -7.06 3.53 -12.28
N ILE A 398 -6.06 4.23 -12.79
CA ILE A 398 -5.37 3.89 -14.02
C ILE A 398 -3.88 3.83 -13.75
N GLU A 399 -3.24 2.75 -14.17
CA GLU A 399 -1.80 2.57 -14.15
C GLU A 399 -1.33 2.35 -15.58
N ALA A 400 -0.33 3.11 -16.01
CA ALA A 400 0.29 2.97 -17.34
C ALA A 400 1.81 2.88 -17.16
N GLY A 401 2.44 2.02 -17.95
CA GLY A 401 3.88 1.84 -17.82
C GLY A 401 4.46 0.98 -18.91
N ILE A 402 5.75 0.76 -18.80
CA ILE A 402 6.55 -0.05 -19.71
C ILE A 402 7.27 -1.15 -18.95
N THR A 403 7.41 -2.30 -19.61
CA THR A 403 8.09 -3.49 -19.05
C THR A 403 9.18 -3.98 -19.97
N GLY A 404 10.17 -4.72 -19.42
CA GLY A 404 11.19 -5.42 -20.19
C GLY A 404 12.18 -4.54 -20.92
N LYS A 405 12.50 -3.33 -20.41
CA LYS A 405 13.54 -2.46 -20.98
C LYS A 405 14.87 -2.66 -20.27
N PHE A 406 15.99 -2.41 -21.01
CA PHE A 406 17.35 -2.60 -20.43
C PHE A 406 17.59 -1.75 -19.17
N TRP A 407 16.96 -0.58 -19.10
CA TRP A 407 17.08 0.38 -17.99
C TRP A 407 15.99 0.22 -16.90
N ALA A 408 14.89 -0.47 -17.19
CA ALA A 408 13.82 -0.75 -16.26
C ALA A 408 13.11 -2.05 -16.63
N ASP A 409 13.00 -2.99 -15.70
CA ASP A 409 12.16 -4.16 -15.91
C ASP A 409 10.70 -3.80 -15.78
N GLU A 410 10.39 -2.81 -14.90
CA GLU A 410 9.07 -2.20 -14.78
C GLU A 410 9.20 -0.73 -14.42
N LEU A 411 8.54 0.14 -15.17
CA LEU A 411 8.29 1.53 -14.80
C LEU A 411 6.82 1.82 -15.00
N PHE A 412 6.11 2.13 -13.93
CA PHE A 412 4.68 2.45 -13.94
C PHE A 412 4.42 3.81 -13.32
N VAL A 413 3.51 4.55 -13.93
CA VAL A 413 2.88 5.74 -13.36
C VAL A 413 1.41 5.44 -13.16
N SER A 414 0.90 5.70 -11.98
CA SER A 414 -0.51 5.50 -11.67
C SER A 414 -1.16 6.77 -11.16
N ALA A 415 -2.42 6.95 -11.52
CA ALA A 415 -3.32 7.94 -10.96
C ALA A 415 -4.55 7.22 -10.40
N SER A 416 -4.99 7.60 -9.21
CA SER A 416 -6.24 7.10 -8.66
C SER A 416 -7.05 8.20 -8.01
N TYR A 417 -8.36 8.04 -8.08
CA TYR A 417 -9.36 8.85 -7.42
C TYR A 417 -10.23 7.97 -6.53
N SER A 418 -10.42 8.36 -5.29
CA SER A 418 -11.37 7.72 -4.39
C SER A 418 -12.38 8.74 -3.87
N LYS A 419 -13.62 8.30 -3.72
CA LYS A 419 -14.70 9.08 -3.12
C LYS A 419 -15.49 8.21 -2.16
N THR A 420 -15.87 8.77 -1.01
CA THR A 420 -16.75 8.11 -0.03
C THR A 420 -17.73 9.13 0.52
N ASP A 421 -19.01 8.81 0.40
CA ASP A 421 -20.09 9.58 1.03
C ASP A 421 -20.76 8.67 2.07
N LYS A 422 -20.89 9.13 3.30
CA LYS A 422 -21.41 8.36 4.43
C LYS A 422 -22.39 9.20 5.25
N GLU A 423 -23.63 8.76 5.34
CA GLU A 423 -24.55 9.19 6.37
C GLU A 423 -24.13 8.60 7.72
N LEU A 424 -24.09 9.42 8.76
CA LEU A 424 -23.68 9.01 10.10
C LEU A 424 -24.92 8.76 10.97
N GLN A 425 -25.22 7.50 11.28
CA GLN A 425 -26.38 7.14 12.09
C GLN A 425 -26.13 7.24 13.59
N THR A 426 -24.89 6.98 14.03
CA THR A 426 -24.50 6.97 15.44
C THR A 426 -23.14 7.61 15.67
N GLY A 427 -22.93 8.13 16.88
CA GLY A 427 -21.61 8.48 17.38
C GLY A 427 -20.82 7.26 17.87
N SER A 428 -19.84 7.51 18.73
CA SER A 428 -19.01 6.46 19.35
C SER A 428 -19.80 5.55 20.30
N ILE A 429 -20.97 5.99 20.72
CA ILE A 429 -21.92 5.21 21.54
C ILE A 429 -23.25 5.09 20.81
N GLN A 430 -23.87 3.93 20.86
CA GLN A 430 -25.12 3.63 20.15
C GLN A 430 -26.31 4.47 20.61
N THR A 431 -26.30 4.95 21.83
CA THR A 431 -27.37 5.80 22.38
C THR A 431 -27.37 7.22 21.83
N LYS A 432 -26.28 7.62 21.15
CA LYS A 432 -26.18 8.92 20.49
C LYS A 432 -26.52 8.77 19.00
N VAL A 433 -27.81 9.01 18.69
CA VAL A 433 -28.39 8.82 17.35
C VAL A 433 -28.31 10.10 16.56
N TYR A 434 -27.86 10.03 15.31
CA TYR A 434 -27.81 11.13 14.35
C TYR A 434 -28.79 10.89 13.21
N GLY A 435 -29.24 11.96 12.59
CA GLY A 435 -30.22 11.88 11.52
C GLY A 435 -29.98 12.83 10.35
N MET A 436 -28.98 13.73 10.48
CA MET A 436 -28.57 14.65 9.41
C MET A 436 -27.04 14.83 9.32
N ALA A 437 -26.28 14.22 10.23
CA ALA A 437 -24.83 14.30 10.21
C ALA A 437 -24.26 13.46 9.08
N GLU A 438 -23.33 14.01 8.29
CA GLU A 438 -22.74 13.35 7.13
C GLU A 438 -21.23 13.50 7.12
N ARG A 439 -20.56 12.56 6.45
CA ARG A 439 -19.14 12.63 6.13
C ARG A 439 -18.90 12.32 4.66
N ASN A 440 -18.29 13.28 3.99
CA ASN A 440 -17.92 13.16 2.58
C ASN A 440 -16.41 13.25 2.47
N SER A 441 -15.79 12.40 1.66
CA SER A 441 -14.35 12.43 1.42
C SER A 441 -14.02 12.15 -0.02
N ASP A 442 -12.96 12.79 -0.48
CA ASP A 442 -12.36 12.54 -1.78
C ASP A 442 -10.83 12.58 -1.68
N ALA A 443 -10.18 11.76 -2.47
CA ALA A 443 -8.72 11.78 -2.56
C ALA A 443 -8.24 11.52 -3.99
N TRP A 444 -7.23 12.27 -4.37
CA TRP A 444 -6.43 12.05 -5.59
C TRP A 444 -5.06 11.53 -5.19
N ASN A 445 -4.60 10.49 -5.86
CA ASN A 445 -3.26 9.95 -5.69
C ASN A 445 -2.55 9.84 -7.02
N VAL A 446 -1.27 10.21 -7.03
CA VAL A 446 -0.35 9.94 -8.15
C VAL A 446 0.84 9.21 -7.58
N SER A 447 1.25 8.12 -8.24
CA SER A 447 2.44 7.37 -7.84
C SER A 447 3.27 6.91 -9.04
N VAL A 448 4.57 6.75 -8.78
CA VAL A 448 5.55 6.21 -9.72
C VAL A 448 6.21 5.01 -9.07
N ARG A 449 6.25 3.88 -9.78
CA ARG A 449 6.89 2.64 -9.35
C ARG A 449 7.95 2.22 -10.36
N TYR A 450 9.15 1.97 -9.87
CA TYR A 450 10.29 1.52 -10.66
C TYR A 450 10.85 0.22 -10.08
N ASN A 451 11.05 -0.77 -10.93
CA ASN A 451 11.70 -2.04 -10.58
C ASN A 451 12.81 -2.33 -11.58
N LYS A 452 13.96 -2.74 -11.07
CA LYS A 452 15.11 -3.17 -11.87
C LYS A 452 15.77 -4.38 -11.22
N TYR A 453 15.71 -5.52 -11.91
CA TYR A 453 16.47 -6.72 -11.57
C TYR A 453 17.89 -6.58 -12.10
N ASN A 454 18.86 -7.19 -11.42
CA ASN A 454 20.28 -7.08 -11.75
C ASN A 454 20.72 -5.62 -11.89
N PHE A 455 20.32 -4.77 -10.95
CA PHE A 455 20.52 -3.32 -10.93
C PHE A 455 21.97 -3.02 -10.77
N MET A 456 22.95 -3.00 -10.97
CA MET A 456 24.40 -2.75 -10.90
C MET A 456 25.20 -4.04 -11.04
N THR A 457 24.71 -5.10 -10.40
CA THR A 457 25.34 -6.41 -10.42
C THR A 457 24.26 -7.49 -10.45
N GLU A 458 24.64 -8.68 -10.89
CA GLU A 458 23.76 -9.86 -10.84
C GLU A 458 23.32 -10.15 -9.40
N GLY A 459 22.06 -10.54 -9.23
CA GLY A 459 21.46 -10.79 -7.91
C GLY A 459 21.00 -9.54 -7.16
N MET A 460 21.29 -8.31 -7.64
CA MET A 460 20.84 -7.08 -7.00
C MET A 460 19.53 -6.58 -7.62
N THR A 461 18.52 -6.34 -6.82
CA THR A 461 17.21 -5.84 -7.26
C THR A 461 16.90 -4.52 -6.57
N LEU A 462 16.59 -3.47 -7.37
CA LEU A 462 16.14 -2.19 -6.86
C LEU A 462 14.63 -2.03 -7.13
N LYS A 463 13.88 -1.70 -6.08
CA LYS A 463 12.47 -1.30 -6.16
C LYS A 463 12.31 0.07 -5.53
N ALA A 464 11.74 1.02 -6.25
CA ALA A 464 11.49 2.37 -5.76
C ALA A 464 10.04 2.78 -6.03
N THR A 465 9.43 3.44 -5.05
CA THR A 465 8.07 3.98 -5.16
C THR A 465 8.04 5.39 -4.59
N LEU A 466 7.46 6.32 -5.36
CA LEU A 466 7.12 7.66 -4.93
C LEU A 466 5.61 7.83 -5.09
N SER A 467 4.93 8.28 -4.05
CA SER A 467 3.48 8.48 -4.06
C SER A 467 3.12 9.78 -3.35
N HIS A 468 2.19 10.53 -3.93
CA HIS A 468 1.60 11.69 -3.29
C HIS A 468 0.08 11.65 -3.41
N THR A 469 -0.59 11.89 -2.28
CA THR A 469 -2.05 11.86 -2.17
C THR A 469 -2.52 13.22 -1.67
N TRP A 470 -3.50 13.80 -2.33
CA TRP A 470 -4.29 14.92 -1.85
C TRP A 470 -5.60 14.33 -1.29
N ASP A 471 -5.71 14.29 0.02
CA ASP A 471 -6.86 13.73 0.74
C ASP A 471 -7.64 14.87 1.40
N HIS A 472 -8.93 14.90 1.18
CA HIS A 472 -9.84 15.88 1.73
C HIS A 472 -11.10 15.18 2.26
N SER A 473 -11.51 15.53 3.46
CA SER A 473 -12.78 15.08 4.02
C SER A 473 -13.53 16.23 4.69
N ILE A 474 -14.84 16.16 4.61
CA ILE A 474 -15.77 17.14 5.17
C ILE A 474 -16.71 16.39 6.11
N THR A 475 -16.87 16.91 7.33
CA THR A 475 -17.94 16.45 8.24
C THR A 475 -18.94 17.58 8.39
N ILE A 476 -20.21 17.28 8.11
CA ILE A 476 -21.34 18.21 8.15
C ILE A 476 -22.16 17.90 9.40
N ASP A 477 -22.34 18.89 10.28
CA ASP A 477 -23.08 18.79 11.55
C ASP A 477 -23.77 20.12 11.83
N THR A 478 -24.85 20.37 11.10
CA THR A 478 -25.55 21.67 11.12
C THR A 478 -26.90 21.65 11.81
N ALA A 479 -27.39 20.47 12.20
CA ALA A 479 -28.72 20.30 12.73
C ALA A 479 -28.78 20.40 14.27
N TYR A 480 -29.56 21.33 14.80
CA TYR A 480 -29.85 21.42 16.23
C TYR A 480 -30.99 20.47 16.61
N ARG A 481 -30.71 19.14 16.47
CA ARG A 481 -31.67 18.08 16.73
C ARG A 481 -31.05 16.95 17.54
N LYS A 482 -31.81 16.39 18.45
CA LYS A 482 -31.49 15.14 19.11
C LYS A 482 -32.43 14.07 18.59
N TYR A 483 -31.90 13.15 17.81
CA TYR A 483 -32.64 12.05 17.21
C TYR A 483 -32.76 10.86 18.16
N TYR A 484 -33.74 10.02 17.87
CA TYR A 484 -33.99 8.76 18.53
C TYR A 484 -34.12 7.65 17.49
N TRP A 485 -34.04 6.41 17.93
CA TRP A 485 -34.10 5.27 17.03
C TRP A 485 -35.43 5.07 16.30
N ASP A 486 -36.50 5.70 16.72
CA ASP A 486 -37.77 5.76 16.03
C ASP A 486 -37.78 6.71 14.80
N GLY A 487 -36.66 7.42 14.57
CA GLY A 487 -36.50 8.44 13.54
C GLY A 487 -37.06 9.82 13.92
N GLY A 488 -37.73 9.93 15.07
CA GLY A 488 -38.21 11.20 15.61
C GLY A 488 -37.06 11.98 16.28
N TYR A 489 -37.29 13.29 16.47
CA TYR A 489 -36.33 14.18 17.11
C TYR A 489 -36.99 15.21 18.00
N ILE A 490 -36.20 15.82 18.86
CA ILE A 490 -36.52 17.04 19.59
C ILE A 490 -35.53 18.14 19.19
N VAL A 491 -35.97 19.38 19.23
CA VAL A 491 -35.07 20.53 19.06
C VAL A 491 -34.07 20.56 20.20
N SER A 492 -32.81 20.75 19.88
CA SER A 492 -31.71 20.79 20.82
C SER A 492 -31.00 22.13 20.76
N GLN A 493 -30.32 22.49 21.83
CA GLN A 493 -29.41 23.65 21.83
C GLN A 493 -28.00 23.29 21.35
N ARG A 494 -27.78 21.99 21.03
CA ARG A 494 -26.54 21.47 20.51
C ARG A 494 -26.79 20.76 19.20
N ASN A 495 -25.82 20.81 18.29
CA ASN A 495 -25.82 20.00 17.09
C ASN A 495 -25.63 18.51 17.42
N GLU A 496 -25.71 17.64 16.41
CA GLU A 496 -25.80 16.20 16.64
C GLU A 496 -24.49 15.61 17.17
N ILE A 497 -23.35 16.05 16.63
CA ILE A 497 -22.06 15.45 16.97
C ILE A 497 -21.42 16.15 18.16
N ARG A 498 -21.16 17.45 18.09
CA ARG A 498 -20.17 18.01 18.98
C ARG A 498 -20.55 19.27 19.74
N GLY A 499 -21.21 20.23 19.14
CA GLY A 499 -21.07 21.56 19.66
C GLY A 499 -22.34 22.37 19.79
N ASN A 500 -22.13 23.63 20.15
CA ASN A 500 -23.18 24.64 20.24
C ASN A 500 -23.32 25.40 18.91
N GLU A 501 -22.32 25.32 18.02
CA GLU A 501 -22.30 25.99 16.74
C GLU A 501 -22.44 25.00 15.58
N PRO A 502 -23.20 25.35 14.51
CA PRO A 502 -23.23 24.53 13.29
C PRO A 502 -21.81 24.40 12.72
N SER A 503 -21.47 23.22 12.21
CA SER A 503 -20.13 22.92 11.77
C SER A 503 -20.13 22.30 10.38
N ILE A 504 -19.31 22.83 9.47
CA ILE A 504 -18.89 22.19 8.23
C ILE A 504 -17.38 22.13 8.27
N ARG A 505 -16.88 21.02 8.79
CA ARG A 505 -15.46 20.87 9.14
C ARG A 505 -14.67 20.15 8.08
N HIS A 506 -13.64 20.82 7.60
CA HIS A 506 -12.74 20.34 6.56
C HIS A 506 -11.45 19.78 7.17
N TYR A 507 -11.00 18.66 6.60
CA TYR A 507 -9.71 18.02 6.87
C TYR A 507 -8.98 17.79 5.57
N LYS A 508 -7.84 18.41 5.38
CA LYS A 508 -6.92 18.14 4.28
C LYS A 508 -5.71 17.41 4.83
N ARG A 509 -5.47 16.19 4.36
CA ARG A 509 -4.40 15.30 4.82
C ARG A 509 -3.49 14.88 3.67
N PRO A 510 -2.68 15.81 3.11
CA PRO A 510 -1.74 15.43 2.08
C PRO A 510 -0.77 14.39 2.63
N LEU A 511 -0.59 13.29 1.88
CA LEU A 511 0.27 12.18 2.24
C LEU A 511 1.34 11.99 1.18
N THR A 512 2.62 12.05 1.57
CA THR A 512 3.76 11.76 0.69
C THR A 512 4.48 10.54 1.19
N ILE A 513 4.68 9.56 0.30
CA ILE A 513 5.40 8.32 0.58
C ILE A 513 6.57 8.20 -0.38
N VAL A 514 7.75 7.92 0.18
CA VAL A 514 8.95 7.53 -0.58
C VAL A 514 9.39 6.18 -0.04
N ARG A 515 9.54 5.21 -0.90
CA ARG A 515 10.06 3.89 -0.55
C ARG A 515 11.15 3.48 -1.51
N VAL A 516 12.26 3.00 -0.98
CA VAL A 516 13.36 2.42 -1.74
C VAL A 516 13.72 1.10 -1.08
N ASN A 517 13.75 0.04 -1.85
CA ASN A 517 14.11 -1.29 -1.39
C ASN A 517 15.20 -1.84 -2.30
N LEU A 518 16.32 -2.22 -1.72
CA LEU A 518 17.46 -2.81 -2.39
C LEU A 518 17.66 -4.22 -1.84
N ASP A 519 17.38 -5.22 -2.66
CA ASP A 519 17.65 -6.63 -2.39
C ASP A 519 18.93 -7.04 -3.09
N TYR A 520 19.81 -7.73 -2.37
CA TYR A 520 21.04 -8.28 -2.93
C TYR A 520 21.24 -9.73 -2.50
N GLN A 521 21.10 -10.64 -3.45
CA GLN A 521 21.46 -12.05 -3.28
C GLN A 521 22.96 -12.18 -3.53
N LEU A 522 23.74 -12.33 -2.45
CA LEU A 522 25.19 -12.43 -2.50
C LEU A 522 25.63 -13.73 -3.18
N ASP A 523 24.96 -14.83 -2.83
CA ASP A 523 25.15 -16.17 -3.36
C ASP A 523 23.89 -17.02 -3.15
N GLY A 524 23.94 -18.32 -3.38
CA GLY A 524 22.81 -19.25 -3.16
C GLY A 524 22.36 -19.38 -1.70
N HIS A 525 23.13 -18.86 -0.74
CA HIS A 525 22.90 -19.04 0.69
C HIS A 525 22.66 -17.73 1.45
N HIS A 526 23.15 -16.60 0.95
CA HIS A 526 23.19 -15.33 1.67
C HIS A 526 22.49 -14.21 0.90
N GLY A 527 21.60 -13.50 1.55
CA GLY A 527 20.89 -12.35 1.00
C GLY A 527 20.92 -11.15 1.97
N LEU A 528 21.03 -9.96 1.41
CA LEU A 528 20.94 -8.68 2.12
C LEU A 528 19.77 -7.88 1.56
N ASN A 529 19.00 -7.23 2.43
CA ASN A 529 17.97 -6.28 2.03
C ASN A 529 18.13 -4.98 2.81
N LEU A 530 18.19 -3.87 2.10
CA LEU A 530 18.14 -2.52 2.67
C LEU A 530 16.84 -1.87 2.22
N ASN A 531 16.03 -1.45 3.18
CA ASN A 531 14.78 -0.76 2.92
C ASN A 531 14.77 0.62 3.57
N TYR A 532 14.33 1.63 2.82
CA TYR A 532 14.02 2.97 3.32
C TYR A 532 12.57 3.31 3.02
N HIS A 533 11.86 3.76 4.03
CA HIS A 533 10.49 4.22 3.92
C HIS A 533 10.33 5.58 4.61
N MET A 534 9.84 6.57 3.88
CA MET A 534 9.44 7.87 4.41
C MET A 534 7.94 8.05 4.20
N ASN A 535 7.26 8.51 5.26
CA ASN A 535 5.86 8.88 5.26
C ASN A 535 5.72 10.26 5.89
N ARG A 536 5.18 11.21 5.13
CA ARG A 536 4.85 12.55 5.63
C ARG A 536 3.34 12.79 5.46
N THR A 537 2.66 12.92 6.58
CA THR A 537 1.22 13.21 6.64
C THR A 537 1.01 14.64 7.14
N GLY A 538 0.36 15.48 6.35
CA GLY A 538 -0.16 16.78 6.78
C GLY A 538 -1.51 16.63 7.47
N ASN A 539 -1.96 17.66 8.18
CA ASN A 539 -3.27 17.72 8.81
C ASN A 539 -3.72 19.18 8.94
N ASP A 540 -4.28 19.70 7.84
CA ASP A 540 -4.83 21.04 7.81
C ASP A 540 -6.32 20.95 8.13
N ARG A 541 -6.78 21.77 9.07
CA ARG A 541 -8.17 21.76 9.55
C ARG A 541 -8.73 23.17 9.56
N TYR A 542 -9.97 23.34 9.13
CA TYR A 542 -10.74 24.57 9.24
C TYR A 542 -12.23 24.26 9.24
N ASP A 543 -13.04 25.21 9.65
CA ASP A 543 -14.49 25.10 9.66
C ASP A 543 -15.11 26.31 8.94
N ASP A 544 -16.15 26.08 8.14
CA ASP A 544 -16.79 27.13 7.36
C ASP A 544 -17.84 27.93 8.17
N LEU A 545 -18.39 27.32 9.21
CA LEU A 545 -19.49 27.90 10.00
C LEU A 545 -19.07 28.18 11.45
N ASP A 546 -18.36 27.28 12.08
CA ASP A 546 -17.88 27.43 13.47
C ASP A 546 -16.70 28.38 13.53
N GLN A 547 -16.97 29.68 13.76
CA GLN A 547 -15.94 30.72 13.88
C GLN A 547 -15.08 30.59 15.14
N SER A 548 -15.53 29.81 16.12
CA SER A 548 -14.75 29.52 17.33
C SER A 548 -13.67 28.47 17.10
N PHE A 549 -13.73 27.74 15.99
CA PHE A 549 -12.77 26.72 15.65
C PHE A 549 -11.46 27.34 15.12
N GLU A 550 -10.36 27.07 15.80
CA GLU A 550 -9.05 27.55 15.36
C GLU A 550 -8.48 26.63 14.26
N PRO A 551 -8.19 27.18 13.06
CA PRO A 551 -7.55 26.43 12.01
C PRO A 551 -6.16 25.94 12.42
N SER A 552 -5.78 24.73 12.04
CA SER A 552 -4.44 24.20 12.28
C SER A 552 -3.80 23.65 11.01
N ASN A 553 -2.48 23.69 10.95
CA ASN A 553 -1.66 23.13 9.89
C ASN A 553 -0.49 22.40 10.52
N ASP A 554 -0.71 21.12 10.80
CA ASP A 554 0.24 20.24 11.46
C ASP A 554 0.78 19.21 10.46
N ALA A 555 1.93 18.61 10.76
CA ALA A 555 2.48 17.53 9.97
C ALA A 555 3.26 16.54 10.82
N VAL A 556 3.24 15.29 10.46
CA VAL A 556 4.08 14.23 11.05
C VAL A 556 4.88 13.57 9.95
N THR A 557 6.21 13.56 10.09
CA THR A 557 7.11 12.88 9.17
C THR A 557 7.77 11.71 9.91
N LYS A 558 7.68 10.53 9.30
CA LYS A 558 8.31 9.31 9.79
C LYS A 558 9.32 8.80 8.77
N HIS A 559 10.48 8.36 9.25
CA HIS A 559 11.42 7.62 8.43
C HIS A 559 11.66 6.26 9.09
N ILE A 560 11.68 5.21 8.31
CA ILE A 560 11.96 3.85 8.75
C ILE A 560 13.05 3.30 7.85
N ILE A 561 14.19 2.95 8.44
CA ILE A 561 15.31 2.31 7.75
C ILE A 561 15.39 0.89 8.25
N GLY A 562 15.34 -0.08 7.37
CA GLY A 562 15.40 -1.50 7.70
C GLY A 562 16.57 -2.18 7.01
N LEU A 563 17.34 -2.97 7.75
CA LEU A 563 18.38 -3.84 7.23
C LEU A 563 18.00 -5.28 7.57
N THR A 564 18.01 -6.16 6.58
CA THR A 564 17.76 -7.59 6.76
C THR A 564 18.92 -8.40 6.18
N TYR A 565 19.38 -9.41 6.92
CA TYR A 565 20.29 -10.44 6.47
C TYR A 565 19.59 -11.79 6.52
N SER A 566 19.54 -12.48 5.41
CA SER A 566 18.91 -13.79 5.25
C SER A 566 19.94 -14.86 4.90
N GLN A 567 19.71 -16.05 5.44
CA GLN A 567 20.55 -17.23 5.21
C GLN A 567 19.68 -18.43 4.84
N SER A 568 20.15 -19.25 3.92
CA SER A 568 19.50 -20.49 3.50
C SER A 568 20.53 -21.61 3.41
N PHE A 569 20.36 -22.68 4.20
CA PHE A 569 21.28 -23.81 4.26
C PHE A 569 20.55 -25.14 4.05
N PHE A 570 21.30 -26.21 3.78
CA PHE A 570 20.80 -27.60 3.61
C PHE A 570 19.71 -27.66 2.52
N ASP A 571 20.01 -27.13 1.32
CA ASP A 571 19.06 -27.06 0.18
C ASP A 571 17.73 -26.38 0.54
N GLY A 572 17.82 -25.32 1.33
CA GLY A 572 16.67 -24.55 1.75
C GLY A 572 15.89 -25.14 2.92
N LYS A 573 16.31 -26.26 3.53
CA LYS A 573 15.66 -26.83 4.72
C LYS A 573 15.77 -25.92 5.94
N MET A 574 16.87 -25.17 6.06
CA MET A 574 17.07 -24.19 7.13
C MET A 574 17.10 -22.79 6.54
N GLN A 575 16.28 -21.91 7.08
CA GLN A 575 16.26 -20.47 6.74
C GLN A 575 16.34 -19.64 8.00
N ASN A 576 17.30 -18.71 8.03
CA ASN A 576 17.47 -17.73 9.08
C ASN A 576 17.26 -16.33 8.51
N VAL A 577 16.64 -15.46 9.28
CA VAL A 577 16.47 -14.05 8.96
C VAL A 577 16.81 -13.23 10.20
N PHE A 578 17.71 -12.26 10.07
CA PHE A 578 18.05 -11.28 11.09
C PHE A 578 17.75 -9.90 10.53
N PHE A 579 17.12 -9.05 11.31
CA PHE A 579 16.81 -7.70 10.85
C PHE A 579 16.88 -6.67 11.97
N ALA A 580 17.17 -5.44 11.57
CA ALA A 580 17.17 -4.26 12.42
C ALA A 580 16.39 -3.15 11.73
N LYS A 581 15.72 -2.30 12.53
CA LYS A 581 14.92 -1.18 12.07
C LYS A 581 15.26 0.07 12.89
N ASP A 582 15.52 1.19 12.23
CA ASP A 582 15.61 2.50 12.87
C ASP A 582 14.37 3.32 12.51
N TYR A 583 13.72 3.88 13.52
CA TYR A 583 12.50 4.67 13.41
C TYR A 583 12.77 6.11 13.82
N VAL A 584 12.62 7.03 12.90
CA VAL A 584 12.75 8.47 13.15
C VAL A 584 11.38 9.12 13.07
N ASN A 585 10.93 9.74 14.13
CA ASN A 585 9.67 10.46 14.20
C ASN A 585 9.91 11.96 14.34
N HIS A 586 9.37 12.73 13.40
CA HIS A 586 9.49 14.19 13.37
C HIS A 586 8.09 14.84 13.29
N PRO A 587 7.40 15.03 14.42
CA PRO A 587 6.17 15.81 14.46
C PRO A 587 6.51 17.28 14.32
N ASN A 588 5.74 18.03 13.54
CA ASN A 588 5.77 19.48 13.44
C ASN A 588 4.36 19.99 13.77
N ILE A 589 4.16 20.30 15.04
CA ILE A 589 2.87 20.76 15.58
C ILE A 589 2.96 22.26 15.71
N ARG A 590 2.10 22.97 14.95
CA ARG A 590 2.09 24.44 14.94
C ARG A 590 1.10 25.00 15.95
N GLN A 591 -0.09 24.40 16.00
CA GLN A 591 -1.10 24.78 16.97
C GLN A 591 -2.13 23.65 17.03
N THR A 592 -2.21 22.95 18.13
CA THR A 592 -3.22 21.93 18.37
C THR A 592 -3.78 22.12 19.76
N ASP A 593 -5.11 22.27 19.85
CA ASP A 593 -5.79 22.25 21.14
C ASP A 593 -5.75 20.83 21.70
N GLN A 594 -4.99 20.67 22.78
CA GLN A 594 -5.06 19.49 23.60
C GLN A 594 -6.21 19.67 24.59
N SER A 595 -7.37 19.16 24.24
CA SER A 595 -8.48 19.10 25.18
C SER A 595 -8.15 18.04 26.22
N THR A 596 -7.79 18.47 27.42
CA THR A 596 -7.74 17.62 28.61
C THR A 596 -9.08 17.67 29.33
N VAL A 597 -9.39 16.68 30.15
CA VAL A 597 -10.61 16.65 30.98
C VAL A 597 -10.73 17.90 31.89
N THR A 598 -9.63 18.67 32.04
CA THR A 598 -9.53 19.84 32.95
C THR A 598 -9.23 21.17 32.23
N GLY A 599 -9.05 21.17 30.91
CA GLY A 599 -8.77 22.42 30.15
C GLY A 599 -8.23 22.16 28.75
N SER A 600 -8.15 23.18 27.92
CA SER A 600 -7.51 23.13 26.59
C SER A 600 -6.14 23.78 26.67
N ASP A 601 -5.08 23.01 26.54
CA ASP A 601 -3.72 23.52 26.42
C ASP A 601 -3.30 23.52 24.95
N LYS A 602 -2.80 24.65 24.46
CA LYS A 602 -2.20 24.74 23.14
C LYS A 602 -0.80 24.18 23.19
N VAL A 603 -0.53 23.15 22.39
CA VAL A 603 0.79 22.55 22.28
C VAL A 603 1.40 22.91 20.94
N GLN A 604 2.59 23.46 20.98
CA GLN A 604 3.41 23.79 19.83
C GLN A 604 4.81 23.18 19.99
N GLY A 605 5.33 22.56 18.95
CA GLY A 605 6.71 22.06 19.00
C GLY A 605 7.08 21.15 17.86
N SER A 606 8.38 20.96 17.72
CA SER A 606 8.98 20.01 16.79
C SER A 606 10.17 19.35 17.50
N THR A 607 10.04 18.07 17.80
CA THR A 607 11.12 17.30 18.44
C THR A 607 11.32 16.00 17.70
N THR A 608 12.50 15.83 17.09
CA THR A 608 12.86 14.57 16.45
C THR A 608 13.26 13.55 17.50
N LYS A 609 12.70 12.34 17.42
CA LYS A 609 13.02 11.21 18.30
C LYS A 609 13.33 9.98 17.46
N ASN A 610 14.35 9.25 17.87
CA ASN A 610 14.76 8.00 17.23
C ASN A 610 14.45 6.82 18.16
N TYR A 611 14.09 5.70 17.54
CA TYR A 611 13.81 4.44 18.23
C TYR A 611 14.39 3.29 17.42
N PHE A 612 14.77 2.21 18.10
CA PHE A 612 15.42 1.07 17.46
C PHE A 612 14.62 -0.20 17.71
N GLY A 613 14.45 -1.00 16.66
CA GLY A 613 13.85 -2.32 16.70
C GLY A 613 14.75 -3.36 16.04
N TYR A 614 14.60 -4.63 16.43
CA TYR A 614 15.37 -5.73 15.89
C TYR A 614 14.60 -7.04 16.02
N GLY A 615 14.96 -8.00 15.20
CA GLY A 615 14.30 -9.29 15.25
C GLY A 615 15.04 -10.39 14.49
N THR A 616 14.54 -11.58 14.65
CA THR A 616 15.07 -12.79 14.00
C THR A 616 13.95 -13.78 13.72
N GLY A 617 14.16 -14.60 12.71
CA GLY A 617 13.31 -15.74 12.38
C GLY A 617 14.17 -16.94 11.97
N LEU A 618 13.79 -18.11 12.44
CA LEU A 618 14.38 -19.40 12.08
C LEU A 618 13.28 -20.33 11.59
N ARG A 619 13.49 -20.96 10.46
CA ARG A 619 12.71 -22.11 10.01
C ARG A 619 13.65 -23.29 9.81
N TYR A 620 13.24 -24.45 10.30
CA TYR A 620 13.91 -25.72 10.02
C TYR A 620 12.90 -26.78 9.58
N MET A 621 13.12 -27.36 8.41
CA MET A 621 12.31 -28.43 7.84
C MET A 621 13.01 -29.78 8.09
N PHE A 622 12.44 -30.60 8.96
CA PHE A 622 12.96 -31.95 9.24
C PHE A 622 12.70 -32.86 8.05
N PHE A 623 11.47 -32.87 7.57
CA PHE A 623 10.98 -33.57 6.39
C PHE A 623 9.69 -32.88 5.92
N ASP A 624 9.21 -33.13 4.70
CA ASP A 624 8.09 -32.40 4.12
C ASP A 624 6.84 -32.29 5.00
N PRO A 625 6.43 -33.37 5.74
CA PRO A 625 5.31 -33.26 6.66
C PRO A 625 5.61 -32.51 7.96
N LEU A 626 6.86 -32.11 8.28
CA LEU A 626 7.17 -31.46 9.57
C LEU A 626 8.26 -30.42 9.48
N ALA A 627 7.90 -29.20 9.82
CA ALA A 627 8.79 -28.08 9.97
C ALA A 627 8.48 -27.27 11.23
N VAL A 628 9.48 -26.56 11.75
CA VAL A 628 9.39 -25.67 12.91
C VAL A 628 9.77 -24.26 12.49
N LYS A 629 9.05 -23.27 12.98
CA LYS A 629 9.41 -21.85 12.90
C LYS A 629 9.51 -21.26 14.30
N VAL A 630 10.52 -20.44 14.52
CA VAL A 630 10.67 -19.60 15.71
C VAL A 630 10.95 -18.18 15.24
N SER A 631 10.24 -17.21 15.77
CA SER A 631 10.53 -15.80 15.46
C SER A 631 10.38 -14.92 16.68
N TYR A 632 11.23 -13.88 16.72
CA TYR A 632 11.24 -12.85 17.74
C TYR A 632 11.41 -11.47 17.11
N GLU A 633 10.70 -10.47 17.63
CA GLU A 633 10.91 -9.06 17.29
C GLU A 633 10.72 -8.17 18.51
N HIS A 634 11.71 -7.29 18.76
CA HIS A 634 11.51 -6.07 19.53
C HIS A 634 11.09 -4.98 18.56
N SER A 635 9.81 -4.63 18.55
CA SER A 635 9.22 -3.65 17.62
C SER A 635 8.80 -2.38 18.33
N VAL A 636 8.77 -1.28 17.56
CA VAL A 636 8.30 0.03 18.03
C VAL A 636 7.23 0.54 17.07
N ARG A 637 6.08 0.97 17.62
CA ARG A 637 5.02 1.64 16.87
C ARG A 637 4.98 3.13 17.21
N LEU A 638 5.16 3.95 16.20
CA LEU A 638 5.04 5.40 16.34
C LEU A 638 3.56 5.81 16.26
N PRO A 639 3.08 6.72 17.13
CA PRO A 639 1.74 7.25 17.01
C PRO A 639 1.49 7.83 15.60
N ILE A 640 0.30 7.60 15.05
CA ILE A 640 -0.09 8.19 13.77
C ILE A 640 -0.63 9.61 13.95
N ALA A 641 -0.71 10.37 12.85
CA ALA A 641 -1.20 11.75 12.89
C ALA A 641 -2.61 11.84 13.52
N ARG A 642 -3.52 10.89 13.22
CA ARG A 642 -4.87 10.85 13.81
C ARG A 642 -4.86 10.64 15.33
N GLU A 643 -3.92 9.87 15.87
CA GLU A 643 -3.80 9.64 17.31
C GLU A 643 -3.25 10.87 18.03
N LEU A 644 -2.23 11.52 17.44
CA LEU A 644 -1.62 12.72 18.00
C LEU A 644 -2.53 13.96 17.89
N LEU A 645 -3.17 14.13 16.74
CA LEU A 645 -3.84 15.36 16.35
C LEU A 645 -5.38 15.25 16.37
N GLY A 646 -5.91 14.06 16.66
CA GLY A 646 -7.34 13.79 16.63
C GLY A 646 -7.93 13.80 15.22
N ASN A 647 -9.25 13.67 15.13
CA ASN A 647 -10.00 13.82 13.89
C ASN A 647 -10.88 15.07 13.85
N GLY A 648 -10.83 15.89 14.95
CA GLY A 648 -11.55 17.14 15.08
C GLY A 648 -13.07 17.02 15.21
N THR A 649 -13.63 15.82 15.09
CA THR A 649 -15.07 15.57 15.24
C THR A 649 -15.36 14.75 16.49
N THR A 650 -14.91 13.51 16.52
CA THR A 650 -15.23 12.55 17.59
C THR A 650 -13.99 12.12 18.39
N ILE A 651 -12.79 12.50 17.97
CA ILE A 651 -11.52 12.12 18.61
C ILE A 651 -10.73 13.38 18.96
N TYR A 652 -10.43 13.54 20.24
CA TYR A 652 -9.55 14.61 20.74
C TYR A 652 -8.07 14.33 20.43
N ALA A 653 -7.30 15.41 20.28
CA ALA A 653 -5.85 15.33 20.13
C ALA A 653 -5.18 14.86 21.43
N ASN A 654 -4.08 14.10 21.31
CA ASN A 654 -3.17 13.80 22.41
C ASN A 654 -1.72 13.76 21.92
N VAL A 655 -1.05 14.90 21.95
CA VAL A 655 0.34 15.04 21.50
C VAL A 655 1.36 14.48 22.50
N ALA A 656 0.93 14.12 23.70
CA ALA A 656 1.77 13.53 24.76
C ALA A 656 1.94 12.01 24.59
N LEU A 657 1.29 11.39 23.61
CA LEU A 657 1.39 9.95 23.37
C LEU A 657 2.84 9.48 23.19
N LYS A 658 3.16 8.43 23.94
CA LYS A 658 4.44 7.72 23.81
C LYS A 658 4.31 6.61 22.78
N PRO A 659 5.38 6.30 22.03
CA PRO A 659 5.42 5.13 21.17
C PRO A 659 5.21 3.85 21.96
N GLU A 660 4.48 2.91 21.35
CA GLU A 660 4.35 1.55 21.87
C GLU A 660 5.64 0.78 21.59
N LYS A 661 6.01 -0.12 22.50
CA LYS A 661 7.10 -1.07 22.33
C LYS A 661 6.60 -2.46 22.59
N SER A 662 6.96 -3.42 21.77
CA SER A 662 6.52 -4.81 21.97
C SER A 662 7.65 -5.79 21.79
N ASN A 663 7.64 -6.82 22.65
CA ASN A 663 8.42 -8.03 22.47
C ASN A 663 7.49 -9.14 21.99
N ASN A 664 7.64 -9.55 20.75
CA ASN A 664 6.81 -10.52 20.05
C ASN A 664 7.56 -11.83 19.87
N VAL A 665 7.01 -12.94 20.35
CA VAL A 665 7.56 -14.30 20.17
C VAL A 665 6.52 -15.17 19.48
N ASN A 666 6.93 -15.95 18.48
CA ASN A 666 6.12 -17.00 17.86
C ASN A 666 6.90 -18.30 17.83
N LEU A 667 6.20 -19.42 18.05
CA LEU A 667 6.68 -20.78 17.85
C LEU A 667 5.60 -21.54 17.07
N ALA A 668 5.91 -21.98 15.86
CA ALA A 668 4.98 -22.72 15.01
C ALA A 668 5.53 -24.07 14.59
N LEU A 669 4.64 -25.06 14.55
CA LEU A 669 4.82 -26.35 13.90
C LEU A 669 3.92 -26.37 12.68
N PHE A 670 4.46 -26.74 11.52
CA PHE A 670 3.69 -26.81 10.27
C PHE A 670 4.21 -27.91 9.35
N GLY A 671 3.37 -28.29 8.40
CA GLY A 671 3.78 -29.25 7.38
C GLY A 671 2.72 -29.44 6.31
N THR A 672 3.14 -30.11 5.23
CA THR A 672 2.25 -30.54 4.15
C THR A 672 2.38 -32.05 4.02
N TRP A 673 1.27 -32.74 4.18
CA TRP A 673 1.20 -34.18 4.08
C TRP A 673 0.43 -34.59 2.81
N HIS A 674 0.97 -35.53 2.06
CA HIS A 674 0.39 -36.04 0.80
C HIS A 674 0.00 -37.52 0.92
N PRO A 675 -1.08 -37.86 1.66
CA PRO A 675 -1.51 -39.25 1.79
C PRO A 675 -1.93 -39.80 0.42
N ALA A 676 -1.42 -41.01 0.09
CA ALA A 676 -1.70 -41.72 -1.16
C ALA A 676 -1.44 -40.92 -2.46
N GLY A 677 -0.68 -39.83 -2.43
CA GLY A 677 -0.30 -39.03 -3.59
C GLY A 677 -1.45 -38.23 -4.25
N ARG A 678 -2.68 -38.38 -3.76
CA ARG A 678 -3.88 -37.71 -4.34
C ARG A 678 -4.50 -36.66 -3.43
N HIS A 679 -4.09 -36.61 -2.18
CA HIS A 679 -4.62 -35.71 -1.18
C HIS A 679 -3.50 -34.79 -0.67
N THR A 680 -3.80 -33.53 -0.47
CA THR A 680 -2.88 -32.57 0.12
C THR A 680 -3.52 -32.00 1.39
N ILE A 681 -2.86 -32.22 2.52
CA ILE A 681 -3.27 -31.69 3.81
C ILE A 681 -2.15 -30.80 4.32
N TYR A 682 -2.45 -29.50 4.42
CA TYR A 682 -1.59 -28.54 5.12
C TYR A 682 -2.08 -28.39 6.56
N TYR A 683 -1.16 -28.34 7.51
CA TYR A 683 -1.49 -28.03 8.89
C TYR A 683 -0.46 -27.07 9.50
N GLU A 684 -0.91 -26.21 10.40
CA GLU A 684 -0.08 -25.31 11.20
C GLU A 684 -0.66 -25.16 12.59
N ALA A 685 0.20 -25.24 13.62
CA ALA A 685 -0.11 -24.90 15.00
C ALA A 685 0.90 -23.86 15.47
N ASN A 686 0.46 -22.71 15.97
CA ASN A 686 1.30 -21.61 16.38
C ASN A 686 0.96 -21.15 17.79
N GLY A 687 1.98 -21.08 18.67
CA GLY A 687 1.92 -20.43 19.97
C GLY A 687 2.58 -19.05 19.90
N PHE A 688 2.01 -18.06 20.58
CA PHE A 688 2.53 -16.71 20.55
C PHE A 688 2.47 -16.01 21.90
N LEU A 689 3.43 -15.10 22.12
CA LEU A 689 3.51 -14.20 23.27
C LEU A 689 3.73 -12.76 22.76
N ARG A 690 3.03 -11.80 23.39
CA ARG A 690 3.18 -10.36 23.10
C ARG A 690 3.25 -9.62 24.43
N TYR A 691 4.30 -8.84 24.63
CA TYR A 691 4.47 -7.96 25.79
C TYR A 691 4.59 -6.54 25.26
N VAL A 692 3.52 -5.74 25.42
CA VAL A 692 3.40 -4.40 24.87
C VAL A 692 3.44 -3.38 25.99
N ASP A 693 4.40 -2.46 25.93
CA ASP A 693 4.50 -1.30 26.82
C ASP A 693 3.92 -0.05 26.13
N ASN A 694 3.30 0.83 26.91
CA ASN A 694 2.66 2.07 26.44
C ASN A 694 1.62 1.83 25.34
N TYR A 695 0.82 0.78 25.45
CA TYR A 695 -0.21 0.44 24.47
C TYR A 695 -1.16 1.63 24.26
N ILE A 696 -1.39 2.00 22.99
CA ILE A 696 -2.26 3.12 22.64
C ILE A 696 -3.66 2.58 22.37
N GLN A 697 -4.59 2.94 23.24
CA GLN A 697 -6.00 2.60 23.10
C GLN A 697 -6.90 3.82 23.11
N THR A 698 -8.16 3.64 22.74
CA THR A 698 -9.18 4.70 22.82
C THR A 698 -9.81 4.70 24.20
N SER A 699 -9.90 5.88 24.82
CA SER A 699 -10.71 6.14 26.01
C SER A 699 -11.95 6.92 25.59
N VAL A 700 -13.12 6.50 26.02
CA VAL A 700 -14.40 7.14 25.72
C VAL A 700 -14.78 8.10 26.83
N ILE A 701 -15.11 9.34 26.47
CA ILE A 701 -15.67 10.35 27.35
C ILE A 701 -17.19 10.28 27.21
N GLU A 702 -17.85 9.49 28.05
CA GLU A 702 -19.27 9.14 27.91
C GLU A 702 -20.21 10.33 27.83
N LYS A 703 -19.98 11.37 28.63
CA LYS A 703 -20.86 12.58 28.66
C LYS A 703 -20.86 13.33 27.32
N GLU A 704 -19.78 13.24 26.57
CA GLU A 704 -19.61 13.96 25.31
C GLU A 704 -19.81 13.06 24.11
N GLY A 705 -19.75 11.73 24.28
CA GLY A 705 -19.68 10.76 23.18
C GLY A 705 -18.45 10.90 22.33
N MET A 706 -17.36 11.41 22.93
CA MET A 706 -16.06 11.67 22.30
C MET A 706 -15.05 10.61 22.75
N MET A 707 -13.98 10.47 21.98
CA MET A 707 -12.88 9.57 22.30
C MET A 707 -11.56 10.35 22.36
N GLN A 708 -10.59 9.78 23.07
CA GLN A 708 -9.20 10.22 23.05
C GLN A 708 -8.28 9.00 23.08
N PHE A 709 -7.19 9.05 22.35
CA PHE A 709 -6.16 8.02 22.46
C PHE A 709 -5.29 8.28 23.71
N VAL A 710 -5.06 7.21 24.49
CA VAL A 710 -4.25 7.25 25.72
C VAL A 710 -3.29 6.07 25.74
N ASN A 711 -2.19 6.20 26.48
CA ASN A 711 -1.28 5.07 26.72
C ASN A 711 -1.69 4.29 27.94
N ASP A 712 -1.90 2.98 27.80
CA ASP A 712 -1.91 2.03 28.91
C ASP A 712 -0.47 1.64 29.27
N PRO A 713 -0.18 1.36 30.57
CA PRO A 713 1.17 1.00 30.99
C PRO A 713 1.72 -0.25 30.30
N ALA A 714 0.97 -1.32 30.29
CA ALA A 714 1.37 -2.58 29.65
C ALA A 714 0.17 -3.48 29.31
N VAL A 715 0.30 -4.23 28.22
CA VAL A 715 -0.64 -5.27 27.79
C VAL A 715 0.13 -6.55 27.50
N HIS A 716 -0.33 -7.67 28.10
CA HIS A 716 0.27 -8.98 27.89
C HIS A 716 -0.73 -9.90 27.21
N ILE A 717 -0.32 -10.48 26.07
CA ILE A 717 -1.15 -11.39 25.27
C ILE A 717 -0.41 -12.73 25.13
N LYS A 718 -1.13 -13.82 25.39
CA LYS A 718 -0.65 -15.19 25.19
C LYS A 718 -1.74 -15.95 24.44
N GLY A 719 -1.36 -16.76 23.48
CA GLY A 719 -2.34 -17.51 22.73
C GLY A 719 -1.77 -18.66 21.93
N VAL A 720 -2.67 -19.49 21.45
CA VAL A 720 -2.42 -20.57 20.51
C VAL A 720 -3.43 -20.49 19.39
N GLU A 721 -3.02 -20.88 18.19
CA GLU A 721 -3.86 -20.97 17.00
C GLU A 721 -3.52 -22.22 16.22
N GLY A 722 -4.46 -22.73 15.46
CA GLY A 722 -4.27 -23.88 14.59
C GLY A 722 -5.06 -23.74 13.31
N GLU A 723 -4.54 -24.36 12.27
CA GLU A 723 -5.17 -24.38 10.94
C GLU A 723 -4.94 -25.73 10.28
N ILE A 724 -5.96 -26.27 9.64
CA ILE A 724 -5.88 -27.45 8.77
C ILE A 724 -6.56 -27.10 7.47
N ARG A 725 -5.89 -27.37 6.35
CA ARG A 725 -6.45 -27.20 4.99
C ARG A 725 -6.34 -28.51 4.23
N TYR A 726 -7.43 -28.94 3.70
CA TYR A 726 -7.53 -30.07 2.78
C TYR A 726 -7.77 -29.58 1.36
#